data_373b069dd1928ed93adf55e0ccc6a475
#
_entry.id   373b069dd1928ed93adf55e0ccc6a475
#
_cell.length_a   1.000
_cell.length_b   1.000
_cell.length_c   1.000
_cell.angle_alpha   90.00
_cell.angle_beta   90.00
_cell.angle_gamma   90.00
#
_symmetry.space_group_name_H-M   'P 1'
#
loop_
_entity.id
_entity.type
_entity.pdbx_description
1 polymer ?
#
loop_
_entity_poly.entity_id
_entity_poly.type
_entity_poly.pdbx_seq_one_letter_code
_entity_poly.pdbx_strand_id
1 'polypeptide(L)'
;MATSNFDKALYQAPQSMEDNAEDNEPVEIEIVDPEEVNVKAGPLTIHMGKDEEDTGFDNNLAEEIPDSALSTLAGDLSYDIEQDKGSRKEWEKAYTEGLKLLGLHMEERTEPWDGACGVFHPMITEAVVRFQAEMITETFPAQGPVLSKIIGKETPETREISINVQADMNYELTEVMHEFRPEHERMLWSLPATGSAFKKVYYDPNLGRQVSMFVPAEDIILPYGATDMDTCYRITHVMRKTKNDILKLQAAGFYIDCELPEPRRERDDIKQAKDKETGFSDLNDDRYTLYECHVDLDLDGFQDVDEDGQETGIAHPYVVTLIKDTHTILSIRRNWKEDDKLRLKRQHFVHYQYIPGFGAYGFGLFHLIGGFAKSATSIMRQLVDAGTLSNLPGGLKSRGLRIKGDDTPIAPGEFRDVDVASGNIRDSILPLPYKEPSNVLFQLLGQIVDEGRRFAATADMQVSDMNAQAPVGTTLALLERQLKVLTAVQARVHFALKQELKLLKHLIRDYTDPDYTYDPEYGGKKSKQSDYDKVDIIPVSDPNAATLSQRVVQYQAVMQMAQQAPQIYDMPVLHRSMLDVLGIKNAEKLVPLPDDQKPTDPISENQAALKGKPLKAFMYQNHQAHIQVHQSMMQDPAVAAIIGQNPQAQTIMAALQAHMAEHVGYMYRQQVEQQLGMPLPPEDEKLSPQVEMALSGMMAQAANRVLQQSQAAAAQQQAQQQAQDPVIQMQQQELAIRQQEVQLKGQKQEGEMAIAAAKLALDKERIAGDMKLNAMKVGVDIRARNHQAESQEQQAGAKLGIEAAKHKAELDMQKRQAMLQHIQQFKRDETPPEQPKE
;
A
#
# COMPACT_ATOMS: atom_id res chain seq x y z
N MET A 1 25.11 48.46 8.99
CA MET A 1 23.86 48.23 8.23
C MET A 1 24.24 47.45 6.98
N ALA A 2 24.15 46.15 7.06
CA ALA A 2 24.37 45.25 5.92
C ALA A 2 23.00 44.80 5.47
N THR A 3 22.51 45.34 4.36
CA THR A 3 21.31 44.87 3.68
C THR A 3 21.64 43.55 3.00
N SER A 4 20.84 42.52 3.32
CA SER A 4 21.04 41.18 2.82
C SER A 4 20.84 41.12 1.30
N ASN A 5 21.69 40.33 0.63
CA ASN A 5 21.64 40.11 -0.82
C ASN A 5 20.36 39.40 -1.32
N PHE A 6 19.40 39.12 -0.45
CA PHE A 6 18.13 38.49 -0.80
C PHE A 6 17.12 39.44 -1.46
N ASP A 7 17.20 40.76 -1.18
CA ASP A 7 16.24 41.72 -1.72
C ASP A 7 16.50 42.13 -3.18
N LYS A 8 17.65 41.77 -3.75
CA LYS A 8 17.96 42.11 -5.15
C LYS A 8 17.43 41.06 -6.17
N ALA A 9 17.17 39.86 -5.73
CA ALA A 9 16.64 38.80 -6.63
C ALA A 9 15.12 38.92 -6.90
N LEU A 10 14.40 39.63 -6.03
CA LEU A 10 12.95 39.83 -6.15
C LEU A 10 12.51 40.95 -7.10
N TYR A 11 13.46 41.83 -7.54
CA TYR A 11 13.19 42.98 -8.40
C TYR A 11 13.97 42.97 -9.73
N GLN A 12 14.51 41.81 -10.15
CA GLN A 12 14.95 41.70 -11.54
C GLN A 12 13.75 41.38 -12.40
N ALA A 13 13.34 42.35 -13.22
CA ALA A 13 12.41 42.07 -14.30
C ALA A 13 12.91 40.88 -15.13
N PRO A 14 12.02 39.97 -15.58
CA PRO A 14 12.44 38.89 -16.47
C PRO A 14 13.17 39.51 -17.65
N GLN A 15 14.41 39.03 -17.92
CA GLN A 15 15.16 39.44 -19.11
C GLN A 15 14.30 39.14 -20.32
N SER A 16 14.13 40.14 -21.15
CA SER A 16 13.37 40.03 -22.38
C SER A 16 13.91 38.87 -23.21
N MET A 17 13.01 38.09 -23.77
CA MET A 17 13.27 36.94 -24.67
C MET A 17 13.90 37.38 -26.03
N GLU A 18 14.76 38.32 -26.09
CA GLU A 18 15.36 38.82 -27.31
C GLU A 18 16.68 38.13 -27.71
N ASP A 19 17.23 37.22 -26.91
CA ASP A 19 18.55 36.65 -27.18
C ASP A 19 18.51 35.17 -27.67
N ASN A 20 17.36 34.61 -28.04
CA ASN A 20 17.28 33.28 -28.70
C ASN A 20 16.60 33.37 -30.08
N ALA A 21 17.21 34.13 -30.99
CA ALA A 21 16.69 34.32 -32.34
C ALA A 21 17.26 33.34 -33.39
N GLU A 22 17.64 32.14 -33.04
CA GLU A 22 18.15 31.16 -34.00
C GLU A 22 17.36 29.86 -34.25
N ASP A 23 16.24 29.63 -33.53
CA ASP A 23 15.39 28.43 -33.78
C ASP A 23 13.90 28.77 -33.84
N ASN A 24 13.52 29.90 -34.49
CA ASN A 24 12.10 30.14 -34.76
C ASN A 24 11.70 29.47 -36.07
N GLU A 25 11.20 28.25 -36.01
CA GLU A 25 10.38 27.74 -37.12
C GLU A 25 9.18 28.70 -37.33
N PRO A 26 8.85 29.10 -38.55
CA PRO A 26 7.74 30.03 -38.78
C PRO A 26 6.43 29.43 -38.30
N VAL A 27 5.72 30.19 -37.46
CA VAL A 27 4.36 29.85 -37.06
C VAL A 27 3.46 30.00 -38.32
N GLU A 28 3.03 28.89 -38.90
CA GLU A 28 2.04 28.91 -39.97
C GLU A 28 0.64 28.97 -39.35
N ILE A 29 -0.12 30.02 -39.70
CA ILE A 29 -1.53 30.17 -39.35
C ILE A 29 -2.34 29.83 -40.63
N GLU A 30 -3.01 28.68 -40.61
CA GLU A 30 -3.89 28.25 -41.67
C GLU A 30 -5.34 28.55 -41.21
N ILE A 31 -5.98 29.51 -41.89
CA ILE A 31 -7.38 29.84 -41.65
C ILE A 31 -8.16 29.06 -42.71
N VAL A 32 -8.75 27.94 -42.31
CA VAL A 32 -9.53 27.07 -43.20
C VAL A 32 -10.97 27.54 -43.30
N ASP A 33 -11.51 28.13 -42.24
CA ASP A 33 -12.84 28.77 -42.14
C ASP A 33 -12.70 29.99 -41.23
N PRO A 34 -13.51 31.07 -41.42
CA PRO A 34 -13.52 32.22 -40.52
C PRO A 34 -13.79 31.89 -39.06
N GLU A 35 -14.30 30.70 -38.76
CA GLU A 35 -14.60 30.21 -37.42
C GLU A 35 -13.59 29.17 -36.87
N GLU A 36 -12.64 28.70 -37.71
CA GLU A 36 -11.59 27.79 -37.29
C GLU A 36 -10.18 28.32 -37.60
N VAL A 37 -9.35 28.47 -36.57
CA VAL A 37 -7.95 28.87 -36.71
C VAL A 37 -7.02 27.78 -36.19
N ASN A 38 -6.27 27.19 -37.09
CA ASN A 38 -5.22 26.24 -36.76
C ASN A 38 -3.86 26.93 -36.62
N VAL A 39 -3.29 26.94 -35.44
CA VAL A 39 -1.95 27.50 -35.20
C VAL A 39 -0.95 26.36 -35.07
N LYS A 40 -0.03 26.23 -36.03
CA LYS A 40 1.08 25.29 -35.97
C LYS A 40 2.34 25.97 -35.42
N ALA A 41 2.85 25.50 -34.31
CA ALA A 41 4.11 25.93 -33.73
C ALA A 41 5.01 24.71 -33.54
N GLY A 42 5.87 24.41 -34.49
CA GLY A 42 6.69 23.20 -34.50
C GLY A 42 5.85 21.90 -34.54
N PRO A 43 6.09 20.91 -33.70
CA PRO A 43 5.31 19.66 -33.64
C PRO A 43 3.92 19.82 -32.98
N LEU A 44 3.61 21.00 -32.42
CA LEU A 44 2.33 21.26 -31.76
C LEU A 44 1.35 21.93 -32.74
N THR A 45 0.20 21.34 -32.94
CA THR A 45 -0.93 21.95 -33.64
C THR A 45 -2.00 22.33 -32.61
N ILE A 46 -2.26 23.61 -32.45
CA ILE A 46 -3.32 24.10 -31.59
C ILE A 46 -4.51 24.43 -32.48
N HIS A 47 -5.59 23.70 -32.30
CA HIS A 47 -6.87 23.97 -32.94
C HIS A 47 -7.61 25.01 -32.10
N MET A 48 -7.82 26.22 -32.64
CA MET A 48 -8.73 27.23 -32.12
C MET A 48 -9.95 27.31 -33.04
N GLY A 49 -10.95 26.51 -32.77
CA GLY A 49 -12.22 26.54 -33.42
C GLY A 49 -13.27 26.13 -32.41
N LYS A 50 -14.50 26.55 -32.56
CA LYS A 50 -15.61 25.86 -31.93
C LYS A 50 -15.69 24.49 -32.61
N ASP A 51 -15.32 23.45 -31.88
CA ASP A 51 -15.65 22.09 -32.29
C ASP A 51 -17.17 22.02 -32.39
N GLU A 52 -17.68 22.09 -33.60
CA GLU A 52 -19.07 21.75 -33.88
C GLU A 52 -19.23 20.28 -33.57
N GLU A 53 -20.16 19.98 -32.63
CA GLU A 53 -20.58 18.65 -32.21
C GLU A 53 -19.67 17.89 -31.24
N ASP A 54 -19.12 18.55 -30.24
CA ASP A 54 -19.09 17.89 -28.95
C ASP A 54 -20.44 18.13 -28.26
N THR A 55 -21.45 17.29 -28.53
CA THR A 55 -22.64 17.18 -27.70
C THR A 55 -22.16 16.62 -26.36
N GLY A 56 -21.40 17.50 -25.66
CA GLY A 56 -20.61 17.12 -24.56
C GLY A 56 -21.43 16.49 -23.48
N PHE A 57 -21.22 15.22 -23.27
CA PHE A 57 -21.77 14.47 -22.14
C PHE A 57 -21.59 15.27 -20.84
N ASP A 58 -20.48 15.99 -20.72
CA ASP A 58 -20.10 16.80 -19.56
C ASP A 58 -20.61 18.26 -19.62
N ASN A 59 -21.46 18.64 -20.59
CA ASN A 59 -22.02 20.00 -20.69
C ASN A 59 -22.90 20.36 -19.48
N ASN A 60 -23.03 21.66 -19.24
CA ASN A 60 -23.94 22.18 -18.23
C ASN A 60 -25.38 22.19 -18.77
N LEU A 61 -26.18 21.19 -18.39
CA LEU A 61 -27.58 21.07 -18.84
C LEU A 61 -28.47 22.26 -18.43
N ALA A 62 -28.06 23.06 -17.45
CA ALA A 62 -28.78 24.22 -17.03
C ALA A 62 -28.84 25.30 -18.13
N GLU A 63 -27.98 25.26 -19.14
CA GLU A 63 -28.05 26.18 -20.31
C GLU A 63 -29.13 25.78 -21.31
N GLU A 64 -29.56 24.53 -21.33
CA GLU A 64 -30.51 23.96 -22.26
C GLU A 64 -31.94 23.97 -21.70
N ILE A 65 -32.08 24.09 -20.36
CA ILE A 65 -33.38 24.02 -19.67
C ILE A 65 -34.00 25.42 -19.53
N PRO A 66 -35.29 25.58 -19.79
CA PRO A 66 -35.99 26.88 -19.63
C PRO A 66 -35.93 27.40 -18.17
N ASP A 67 -35.76 28.70 -18.00
CA ASP A 67 -35.68 29.37 -16.68
C ASP A 67 -36.84 29.04 -15.75
N SER A 68 -38.05 28.84 -16.30
CA SER A 68 -39.24 28.48 -15.51
C SER A 68 -39.10 27.08 -14.87
N ALA A 69 -38.56 26.12 -15.60
CA ALA A 69 -38.32 24.77 -15.09
C ALA A 69 -37.16 24.78 -14.09
N LEU A 70 -36.07 25.52 -14.36
CA LEU A 70 -34.98 25.72 -13.42
C LEU A 70 -35.42 26.33 -12.09
N SER A 71 -36.32 27.34 -12.16
CA SER A 71 -36.88 28.01 -10.96
C SER A 71 -37.74 27.05 -10.12
N THR A 72 -38.54 26.21 -10.78
CA THR A 72 -39.37 25.20 -10.10
C THR A 72 -38.45 24.15 -9.41
N LEU A 73 -37.51 23.58 -10.15
CA LEU A 73 -36.53 22.61 -9.62
C LEU A 73 -35.74 23.19 -8.44
N ALA A 74 -35.29 24.44 -8.56
CA ALA A 74 -34.55 25.12 -7.49
C ALA A 74 -35.40 25.30 -6.23
N GLY A 75 -36.69 25.62 -6.41
CA GLY A 75 -37.65 25.72 -5.30
C GLY A 75 -37.84 24.39 -4.58
N ASP A 76 -38.07 23.33 -5.32
CA ASP A 76 -38.28 21.97 -4.78
C ASP A 76 -37.04 21.46 -4.06
N LEU A 77 -35.86 21.58 -4.67
CA LEU A 77 -34.61 21.18 -4.03
C LEU A 77 -34.33 21.99 -2.76
N SER A 78 -34.55 23.30 -2.78
CA SER A 78 -34.34 24.15 -1.62
C SER A 78 -35.30 23.78 -0.47
N TYR A 79 -36.57 23.50 -0.77
CA TYR A 79 -37.53 23.03 0.22
C TYR A 79 -37.07 21.70 0.87
N ASP A 80 -36.68 20.77 0.04
CA ASP A 80 -36.19 19.45 0.47
C ASP A 80 -34.94 19.54 1.36
N ILE A 81 -33.97 20.38 0.97
CA ILE A 81 -32.74 20.61 1.75
C ILE A 81 -33.08 21.21 3.13
N GLU A 82 -34.00 22.18 3.18
CA GLU A 82 -34.42 22.77 4.45
C GLU A 82 -35.15 21.77 5.34
N GLN A 83 -35.92 20.82 4.79
CA GLN A 83 -36.52 19.71 5.53
C GLN A 83 -35.43 18.78 6.09
N ASP A 84 -34.44 18.42 5.27
CA ASP A 84 -33.31 17.57 5.70
C ASP A 84 -32.50 18.27 6.80
N LYS A 85 -32.22 19.56 6.66
CA LYS A 85 -31.56 20.37 7.69
C LYS A 85 -32.41 20.45 8.96
N GLY A 86 -33.72 20.62 8.83
CA GLY A 86 -34.65 20.60 9.95
C GLY A 86 -34.63 19.29 10.75
N SER A 87 -34.48 18.16 10.05
CA SER A 87 -34.44 16.83 10.65
C SER A 87 -33.25 16.59 11.58
N ARG A 88 -32.12 17.28 11.35
CA ARG A 88 -30.88 17.12 12.14
C ARG A 88 -30.64 18.22 13.19
N LYS A 89 -31.61 19.08 13.44
CA LYS A 89 -31.47 20.24 14.34
C LYS A 89 -31.01 19.88 15.77
N GLU A 90 -31.46 18.76 16.31
CA GLU A 90 -31.02 18.31 17.63
C GLU A 90 -29.56 17.80 17.60
N TRP A 91 -29.13 17.19 16.50
CA TRP A 91 -27.74 16.83 16.29
C TRP A 91 -26.87 18.10 16.22
N GLU A 92 -27.28 19.15 15.54
CA GLU A 92 -26.56 20.44 15.46
C GLU A 92 -26.40 21.09 16.84
N LYS A 93 -27.43 21.01 17.70
CA LYS A 93 -27.32 21.48 19.09
C LYS A 93 -26.31 20.68 19.90
N ALA A 94 -26.35 19.34 19.79
CA ALA A 94 -25.39 18.48 20.45
C ALA A 94 -23.96 18.75 20.00
N TYR A 95 -23.80 19.00 18.71
CA TYR A 95 -22.54 19.39 18.11
C TYR A 95 -22.00 20.70 18.68
N THR A 96 -22.85 21.75 18.72
CA THR A 96 -22.52 23.08 19.24
C THR A 96 -22.16 23.03 20.72
N GLU A 97 -22.88 22.22 21.55
CA GLU A 97 -22.52 22.00 22.95
C GLU A 97 -21.19 21.26 23.08
N GLY A 98 -20.95 20.28 22.21
CA GLY A 98 -19.69 19.53 22.16
C GLY A 98 -18.48 20.40 21.87
N LEU A 99 -18.58 21.34 20.93
CA LEU A 99 -17.51 22.30 20.61
C LEU A 99 -17.09 23.09 21.86
N LYS A 100 -18.03 23.57 22.65
CA LYS A 100 -17.74 24.30 23.92
C LYS A 100 -16.96 23.44 24.92
N LEU A 101 -17.18 22.12 24.90
CA LEU A 101 -16.51 21.20 25.83
C LEU A 101 -15.07 20.87 25.40
N LEU A 102 -14.63 21.28 24.20
CA LEU A 102 -13.21 21.22 23.83
C LEU A 102 -12.36 22.12 24.75
N GLY A 103 -12.92 23.25 25.19
CA GLY A 103 -12.24 24.12 26.16
C GLY A 103 -11.00 24.80 25.57
N LEU A 104 -11.04 25.17 24.30
CA LEU A 104 -9.93 25.83 23.62
C LEU A 104 -9.83 27.32 23.99
N HIS A 105 -10.92 27.90 24.48
CA HIS A 105 -10.93 29.28 24.99
C HIS A 105 -11.35 29.32 26.45
N MET A 106 -10.98 30.39 27.16
CA MET A 106 -11.45 30.66 28.53
C MET A 106 -12.76 31.44 28.47
N GLU A 107 -13.77 30.93 29.17
CA GLU A 107 -15.07 31.61 29.27
C GLU A 107 -15.01 32.67 30.35
N GLU A 108 -15.30 33.94 30.02
CA GLU A 108 -15.51 35.00 31.02
C GLU A 108 -16.87 34.79 31.66
N ARG A 109 -16.87 34.36 32.95
CA ARG A 109 -18.08 34.12 33.70
C ARG A 109 -18.41 35.28 34.60
N THR A 110 -19.66 35.71 34.54
CA THR A 110 -20.23 36.73 35.43
C THR A 110 -21.08 36.14 36.55
N GLU A 111 -21.40 34.83 36.45
CA GLU A 111 -22.14 34.09 37.43
C GLU A 111 -21.27 32.95 38.03
N PRO A 112 -21.30 32.72 39.36
CA PRO A 112 -22.08 33.42 40.43
C PRO A 112 -21.52 34.79 40.82
N TRP A 113 -20.38 35.22 40.34
CA TRP A 113 -19.78 36.55 40.45
C TRP A 113 -18.84 36.87 39.28
N ASP A 114 -18.58 38.13 39.05
CA ASP A 114 -17.65 38.55 37.99
C ASP A 114 -16.23 38.02 38.22
N GLY A 115 -15.68 37.29 37.27
CA GLY A 115 -14.37 36.66 37.40
C GLY A 115 -14.40 35.26 38.02
N ALA A 116 -15.58 34.60 38.11
CA ALA A 116 -15.69 33.19 38.50
C ALA A 116 -14.89 32.32 37.49
N CYS A 117 -14.46 31.15 37.94
CA CYS A 117 -13.63 30.26 37.14
C CYS A 117 -14.29 29.85 35.81
N GLY A 118 -13.70 30.27 34.68
CA GLY A 118 -14.17 29.97 33.31
C GLY A 118 -13.46 28.82 32.61
N VAL A 119 -12.63 28.06 33.32
CA VAL A 119 -11.81 26.99 32.75
C VAL A 119 -12.67 25.75 32.40
N PHE A 120 -12.37 25.09 31.33
CA PHE A 120 -12.93 23.80 30.95
C PHE A 120 -11.92 22.68 31.22
N HIS A 121 -12.43 21.49 31.55
CA HIS A 121 -11.58 20.33 31.69
C HIS A 121 -11.21 19.76 30.28
N PRO A 122 -9.93 19.63 29.90
CA PRO A 122 -9.51 19.33 28.54
C PRO A 122 -9.60 17.84 28.15
N MET A 123 -10.51 17.06 28.79
CA MET A 123 -10.61 15.62 28.60
C MET A 123 -10.87 15.23 27.13
N ILE A 124 -11.76 15.95 26.46
CA ILE A 124 -12.11 15.67 25.06
C ILE A 124 -10.95 16.06 24.15
N THR A 125 -10.36 17.21 24.37
CA THR A 125 -9.22 17.69 23.57
C THR A 125 -8.01 16.77 23.70
N GLU A 126 -7.72 16.28 24.91
CA GLU A 126 -6.67 15.28 25.15
C GLU A 126 -6.92 14.02 24.31
N ALA A 127 -8.14 13.50 24.31
CA ALA A 127 -8.52 12.32 23.54
C ALA A 127 -8.44 12.54 22.02
N VAL A 128 -8.90 13.70 21.55
CA VAL A 128 -8.85 14.08 20.11
C VAL A 128 -7.42 14.19 19.61
N VAL A 129 -6.57 14.92 20.34
CA VAL A 129 -5.16 15.11 19.95
C VAL A 129 -4.39 13.79 19.94
N ARG A 130 -4.62 12.94 20.94
CA ARG A 130 -4.01 11.62 21.01
C ARG A 130 -4.42 10.75 19.83
N PHE A 131 -5.71 10.68 19.54
CA PHE A 131 -6.23 9.95 18.38
C PHE A 131 -5.62 10.44 17.06
N GLN A 132 -5.59 11.77 16.85
CA GLN A 132 -4.99 12.35 15.66
C GLN A 132 -3.51 11.96 15.53
N ALA A 133 -2.73 12.07 16.59
CA ALA A 133 -1.30 11.75 16.59
C ALA A 133 -1.03 10.26 16.29
N GLU A 134 -1.85 9.36 16.85
CA GLU A 134 -1.75 7.92 16.57
C GLU A 134 -2.15 7.61 15.13
N MET A 135 -3.27 8.14 14.67
CA MET A 135 -3.80 7.83 13.34
C MET A 135 -2.98 8.42 12.20
N ILE A 136 -2.41 9.62 12.35
CA ILE A 136 -1.56 10.19 11.29
C ILE A 136 -0.28 9.37 11.09
N THR A 137 0.28 8.84 12.15
CA THR A 137 1.47 7.98 12.07
C THR A 137 1.17 6.66 11.34
N GLU A 138 -0.02 6.11 11.55
CA GLU A 138 -0.47 4.86 10.92
C GLU A 138 -0.88 5.08 9.46
N THR A 139 -1.59 6.18 9.15
CA THR A 139 -2.10 6.44 7.80
C THR A 139 -1.08 7.08 6.87
N PHE A 140 -0.06 7.77 7.41
CA PHE A 140 0.98 8.49 6.66
C PHE A 140 2.39 8.10 7.10
N PRO A 141 2.82 6.86 6.89
CA PRO A 141 4.20 6.46 7.16
C PRO A 141 5.17 7.11 6.18
N ALA A 142 6.46 7.10 6.51
CA ALA A 142 7.52 7.71 5.70
C ALA A 142 7.66 7.14 4.28
N GLN A 143 7.11 5.95 4.04
CA GLN A 143 7.12 5.29 2.72
C GLN A 143 5.94 5.69 1.83
N GLY A 144 5.04 6.54 2.32
CA GLY A 144 3.80 6.95 1.67
C GLY A 144 2.58 6.15 2.13
N PRO A 145 1.36 6.68 1.88
CA PRO A 145 0.11 6.10 2.38
C PRO A 145 -0.40 4.91 1.57
N VAL A 146 0.17 4.62 0.39
CA VAL A 146 -0.36 3.68 -0.60
C VAL A 146 0.48 2.43 -0.72
N LEU A 147 -0.18 1.28 -0.71
CA LEU A 147 0.34 0.00 -1.16
C LEU A 147 -0.45 -0.50 -2.36
N SER A 148 0.23 -1.14 -3.28
CA SER A 148 -0.37 -1.78 -4.43
C SER A 148 -0.59 -3.28 -4.20
N LYS A 149 -1.67 -3.82 -4.75
CA LYS A 149 -1.98 -5.24 -4.74
C LYS A 149 -2.30 -5.71 -6.14
N ILE A 150 -1.59 -6.73 -6.62
CA ILE A 150 -1.78 -7.28 -7.97
C ILE A 150 -3.13 -7.98 -8.05
N ILE A 151 -3.87 -7.68 -9.13
CA ILE A 151 -5.13 -8.34 -9.46
C ILE A 151 -4.82 -9.52 -10.40
N GLY A 152 -5.09 -10.75 -9.93
CA GLY A 152 -4.87 -11.96 -10.73
C GLY A 152 -3.56 -12.67 -10.45
N LYS A 153 -2.91 -13.21 -11.49
CA LYS A 153 -1.65 -13.96 -11.36
C LYS A 153 -0.47 -12.99 -11.21
N GLU A 154 0.37 -13.27 -10.24
CA GLU A 154 1.63 -12.55 -10.07
C GLU A 154 2.64 -13.02 -11.11
N THR A 155 3.09 -12.10 -11.97
CA THR A 155 4.14 -12.28 -12.95
C THR A 155 5.23 -11.24 -12.73
N PRO A 156 6.47 -11.42 -13.20
CA PRO A 156 7.50 -10.41 -13.09
C PRO A 156 7.08 -9.05 -13.67
N GLU A 157 6.32 -9.07 -14.78
CA GLU A 157 5.77 -7.86 -15.41
C GLU A 157 4.73 -7.16 -14.53
N THR A 158 3.76 -7.91 -13.97
CA THR A 158 2.73 -7.33 -13.10
C THR A 158 3.33 -6.83 -11.79
N ARG A 159 4.43 -7.41 -11.32
CA ARG A 159 5.17 -6.95 -10.15
C ARG A 159 5.86 -5.61 -10.41
N GLU A 160 6.49 -5.45 -11.58
CA GLU A 160 7.09 -4.17 -11.99
C GLU A 160 6.02 -3.08 -12.12
N ILE A 161 4.89 -3.37 -12.76
CA ILE A 161 3.73 -2.48 -12.86
C ILE A 161 3.23 -2.07 -11.46
N SER A 162 3.11 -3.03 -10.55
CA SER A 162 2.66 -2.79 -9.17
C SER A 162 3.58 -1.81 -8.43
N ILE A 163 4.88 -1.94 -8.58
CA ILE A 163 5.88 -1.03 -7.98
C ILE A 163 5.76 0.37 -8.60
N ASN A 164 5.61 0.45 -9.92
CA ASN A 164 5.52 1.73 -10.63
C ASN A 164 4.24 2.49 -10.26
N VAL A 165 3.08 1.82 -10.24
CA VAL A 165 1.80 2.41 -9.84
C VAL A 165 1.84 2.86 -8.38
N GLN A 166 2.44 2.07 -7.48
CA GLN A 166 2.59 2.46 -6.08
C GLN A 166 3.46 3.71 -5.92
N ALA A 167 4.59 3.77 -6.63
CA ALA A 167 5.50 4.90 -6.58
C ALA A 167 4.85 6.17 -7.16
N ASP A 168 4.17 6.05 -8.31
CA ASP A 168 3.45 7.15 -8.96
C ASP A 168 2.35 7.70 -8.05
N MET A 169 1.49 6.83 -7.52
CA MET A 169 0.39 7.28 -6.66
C MET A 169 0.90 7.89 -5.34
N ASN A 170 1.97 7.35 -4.74
CA ASN A 170 2.58 7.97 -3.59
C ASN A 170 3.18 9.35 -3.93
N TYR A 171 3.83 9.51 -5.07
CA TYR A 171 4.34 10.79 -5.55
C TYR A 171 3.21 11.81 -5.76
N GLU A 172 2.12 11.41 -6.41
CA GLU A 172 0.94 12.27 -6.60
C GLU A 172 0.38 12.75 -5.25
N LEU A 173 0.24 11.86 -4.26
CA LEU A 173 -0.34 12.19 -2.96
C LEU A 173 0.59 13.00 -2.04
N THR A 174 1.92 12.87 -2.17
CA THR A 174 2.87 13.54 -1.27
C THR A 174 3.46 14.80 -1.86
N GLU A 175 3.70 14.84 -3.19
CA GLU A 175 4.42 15.92 -3.84
C GLU A 175 3.52 16.80 -4.71
N VAL A 176 2.52 16.23 -5.40
CA VAL A 176 1.62 16.99 -6.28
C VAL A 176 0.43 17.55 -5.50
N MET A 177 -0.20 16.73 -4.66
CA MET A 177 -1.34 17.11 -3.83
C MET A 177 -0.89 17.64 -2.47
N HIS A 178 -0.30 18.84 -2.43
CA HIS A 178 0.22 19.43 -1.19
C HIS A 178 -0.83 19.55 -0.08
N GLU A 179 -2.11 19.67 -0.44
CA GLU A 179 -3.23 19.77 0.50
C GLU A 179 -3.65 18.42 1.10
N PHE A 180 -3.28 17.28 0.49
CA PHE A 180 -3.80 15.97 0.88
C PHE A 180 -3.51 15.65 2.35
N ARG A 181 -2.28 15.83 2.80
CA ARG A 181 -1.89 15.59 4.19
C ARG A 181 -2.52 16.57 5.18
N PRO A 182 -2.47 17.90 4.98
CA PRO A 182 -3.15 18.85 5.86
C PRO A 182 -4.66 18.62 5.97
N GLU A 183 -5.34 18.31 4.87
CA GLU A 183 -6.76 18.00 4.86
C GLU A 183 -7.08 16.67 5.58
N HIS A 184 -6.17 15.69 5.47
CA HIS A 184 -6.28 14.44 6.20
C HIS A 184 -6.07 14.65 7.71
N GLU A 185 -5.11 15.47 8.12
CA GLU A 185 -4.87 15.83 9.52
C GLU A 185 -6.06 16.57 10.13
N ARG A 186 -6.70 17.50 9.39
CA ARG A 186 -7.93 18.18 9.82
C ARG A 186 -9.09 17.20 9.97
N MET A 187 -9.24 16.27 9.05
CA MET A 187 -10.25 15.21 9.12
C MET A 187 -10.03 14.35 10.37
N LEU A 188 -8.79 13.90 10.63
CA LEU A 188 -8.44 13.07 11.78
C LEU A 188 -8.64 13.80 13.12
N TRP A 189 -8.53 15.14 13.14
CA TRP A 189 -8.84 15.94 14.31
C TRP A 189 -10.36 16.04 14.54
N SER A 190 -11.12 16.27 13.48
CA SER A 190 -12.59 16.44 13.56
C SER A 190 -13.31 15.13 13.85
N LEU A 191 -12.88 14.03 13.23
CA LEU A 191 -13.55 12.73 13.28
C LEU A 191 -13.84 12.21 14.70
N PRO A 192 -12.87 12.13 15.61
CA PRO A 192 -13.14 11.63 16.97
C PRO A 192 -14.06 12.55 17.75
N ALA A 193 -14.00 13.85 17.57
CA ALA A 193 -14.84 14.82 18.26
C ALA A 193 -16.31 14.67 17.88
N THR A 194 -16.60 14.69 16.60
CA THR A 194 -17.95 14.79 16.02
C THR A 194 -18.58 13.44 15.70
N GLY A 195 -17.76 12.43 15.40
CA GLY A 195 -18.19 11.07 15.06
C GLY A 195 -18.30 10.81 13.58
N SER A 196 -18.39 11.86 12.74
CA SER A 196 -18.42 11.79 11.29
C SER A 196 -17.55 12.86 10.69
N ALA A 197 -16.87 12.50 9.62
CA ALA A 197 -16.11 13.41 8.78
C ALA A 197 -16.20 12.93 7.34
N PHE A 198 -16.12 13.83 6.39
CA PHE A 198 -16.24 13.48 4.98
C PHE A 198 -15.02 13.97 4.21
N LYS A 199 -14.68 13.27 3.14
CA LYS A 199 -13.73 13.70 2.14
C LYS A 199 -14.44 13.79 0.81
N LYS A 200 -14.26 14.90 0.09
CA LYS A 200 -14.74 15.08 -1.30
C LYS A 200 -13.56 14.86 -2.23
N VAL A 201 -13.70 13.91 -3.13
CA VAL A 201 -12.68 13.51 -4.11
C VAL A 201 -13.19 13.85 -5.50
N TYR A 202 -12.50 14.73 -6.21
CA TYR A 202 -12.88 15.19 -7.54
C TYR A 202 -11.67 15.69 -8.33
N TYR A 203 -11.82 15.83 -9.64
CA TYR A 203 -10.85 16.49 -10.49
C TYR A 203 -11.16 17.99 -10.56
N ASP A 204 -10.17 18.83 -10.29
CA ASP A 204 -10.34 20.29 -10.39
C ASP A 204 -9.71 20.79 -11.69
N PRO A 205 -10.53 21.23 -12.66
CA PRO A 205 -10.03 21.71 -13.95
C PRO A 205 -9.19 22.98 -13.84
N ASN A 206 -9.41 23.81 -12.81
CA ASN A 206 -8.60 25.02 -12.60
C ASN A 206 -7.19 24.69 -12.12
N LEU A 207 -7.05 23.60 -11.36
CA LEU A 207 -5.75 23.10 -10.87
C LEU A 207 -5.13 22.07 -11.83
N GLY A 208 -5.92 21.56 -12.78
CA GLY A 208 -5.49 20.51 -13.72
C GLY A 208 -5.11 19.19 -13.05
N ARG A 209 -5.64 18.91 -11.85
CA ARG A 209 -5.31 17.72 -11.08
C ARG A 209 -6.44 17.27 -10.14
N GLN A 210 -6.32 16.07 -9.64
CA GLN A 210 -7.20 15.52 -8.61
C GLN A 210 -7.02 16.24 -7.27
N VAL A 211 -8.12 16.33 -6.52
CA VAL A 211 -8.17 16.97 -5.20
C VAL A 211 -8.97 16.09 -4.24
N SER A 212 -8.51 16.02 -3.00
CA SER A 212 -9.23 15.40 -1.88
C SER A 212 -9.34 16.40 -0.73
N MET A 213 -10.52 16.98 -0.55
CA MET A 213 -10.80 17.99 0.47
C MET A 213 -11.52 17.38 1.66
N PHE A 214 -11.16 17.82 2.86
CA PHE A 214 -11.96 17.58 4.04
C PHE A 214 -13.25 18.41 4.04
N VAL A 215 -14.35 17.74 4.26
CA VAL A 215 -15.67 18.37 4.43
C VAL A 215 -16.18 18.02 5.84
N PRO A 216 -16.38 19.00 6.69
CA PRO A 216 -16.88 18.77 8.03
C PRO A 216 -18.34 18.27 8.01
N ALA A 217 -18.74 17.55 9.03
CA ALA A 217 -20.04 16.89 9.09
C ALA A 217 -21.23 17.87 8.99
N GLU A 218 -21.07 19.09 9.46
CA GLU A 218 -22.11 20.14 9.35
C GLU A 218 -22.35 20.60 7.93
N ASP A 219 -21.34 20.52 7.04
CA ASP A 219 -21.44 20.97 5.65
C ASP A 219 -21.97 19.87 4.72
N ILE A 220 -22.23 18.66 5.21
CA ILE A 220 -22.93 17.58 4.49
C ILE A 220 -24.31 17.39 5.10
N ILE A 221 -25.36 17.58 4.31
CA ILE A 221 -26.75 17.40 4.69
C ILE A 221 -27.27 16.14 4.00
N LEU A 222 -27.82 15.23 4.78
CA LEU A 222 -28.38 13.96 4.33
C LEU A 222 -29.86 13.87 4.71
N PRO A 223 -30.72 13.25 3.90
CA PRO A 223 -32.13 13.10 4.21
C PRO A 223 -32.34 12.19 5.43
N TYR A 224 -33.44 12.43 6.12
CA TYR A 224 -33.86 11.57 7.22
C TYR A 224 -34.05 10.12 6.72
N GLY A 225 -33.44 9.19 7.42
CA GLY A 225 -33.49 7.77 7.04
C GLY A 225 -32.34 7.29 6.16
N ALA A 226 -31.42 8.17 5.74
CA ALA A 226 -30.19 7.75 5.08
C ALA A 226 -29.33 6.93 6.05
N THR A 227 -28.78 5.80 5.57
CA THR A 227 -27.90 4.91 6.34
C THR A 227 -26.46 5.01 5.89
N ASP A 228 -26.23 5.20 4.61
CA ASP A 228 -24.91 5.29 3.99
C ASP A 228 -24.92 6.28 2.81
N MET A 229 -23.74 6.58 2.28
CA MET A 229 -23.58 7.53 1.15
C MET A 229 -23.86 6.88 -0.21
N ASP A 230 -23.69 5.57 -0.31
CA ASP A 230 -23.78 4.87 -1.60
C ASP A 230 -25.25 4.72 -2.03
N THR A 231 -26.13 4.40 -1.08
CA THR A 231 -27.56 4.21 -1.32
C THR A 231 -28.40 5.46 -1.11
N CYS A 232 -27.78 6.55 -0.66
CA CYS A 232 -28.48 7.79 -0.40
C CYS A 232 -28.90 8.46 -1.72
N TYR A 233 -30.19 8.75 -1.88
CA TYR A 233 -30.74 9.37 -3.08
C TYR A 233 -30.45 10.89 -3.20
N ARG A 234 -30.12 11.55 -2.08
CA ARG A 234 -29.72 12.97 -2.05
C ARG A 234 -28.62 13.23 -1.05
N ILE A 235 -27.54 13.84 -1.52
CA ILE A 235 -26.42 14.31 -0.69
C ILE A 235 -26.24 15.78 -1.01
N THR A 236 -26.37 16.65 -0.03
CA THR A 236 -26.15 18.10 -0.22
C THR A 236 -24.88 18.54 0.49
N HIS A 237 -23.97 19.11 -0.27
CA HIS A 237 -22.74 19.72 0.21
C HIS A 237 -22.89 21.24 0.25
N VAL A 238 -22.70 21.83 1.42
CA VAL A 238 -22.74 23.28 1.64
C VAL A 238 -21.38 23.87 1.36
N MET A 239 -21.24 24.62 0.28
CA MET A 239 -19.98 25.25 -0.11
C MET A 239 -20.03 26.76 0.12
N ARG A 240 -18.90 27.35 0.46
CA ARG A 240 -18.75 28.81 0.57
C ARG A 240 -17.68 29.27 -0.41
N LYS A 241 -18.10 30.03 -1.44
CA LYS A 241 -17.22 30.54 -2.52
C LYS A 241 -17.22 32.05 -2.58
N THR A 242 -16.05 32.62 -2.91
CA THR A 242 -15.96 34.06 -3.16
C THR A 242 -16.60 34.42 -4.51
N LYS A 243 -16.96 35.69 -4.68
CA LYS A 243 -17.47 36.19 -5.98
C LYS A 243 -16.48 35.89 -7.12
N ASN A 244 -15.19 36.04 -6.86
CA ASN A 244 -14.15 35.79 -7.87
C ASN A 244 -14.06 34.31 -8.28
N ASP A 245 -14.26 33.38 -7.34
CA ASP A 245 -14.25 31.94 -7.66
C ASP A 245 -15.45 31.55 -8.51
N ILE A 246 -16.65 32.15 -8.25
CA ILE A 246 -17.83 31.91 -9.06
C ILE A 246 -17.63 32.46 -10.47
N LEU A 247 -17.12 33.71 -10.59
CA LEU A 247 -16.87 34.33 -11.91
C LEU A 247 -15.83 33.54 -12.73
N LYS A 248 -14.81 32.96 -12.10
CA LYS A 248 -13.87 32.09 -12.82
C LYS A 248 -14.57 30.84 -13.36
N LEU A 249 -15.47 30.25 -12.58
CA LEU A 249 -16.23 29.07 -13.00
C LEU A 249 -17.27 29.37 -14.07
N GLN A 250 -17.85 30.61 -14.07
CA GLN A 250 -18.69 31.11 -15.15
C GLN A 250 -17.87 31.32 -16.44
N ALA A 251 -16.71 31.97 -16.33
CA ALA A 251 -15.82 32.20 -17.48
C ALA A 251 -15.28 30.87 -18.09
N ALA A 252 -15.14 29.82 -17.26
CA ALA A 252 -14.76 28.48 -17.70
C ALA A 252 -15.92 27.63 -18.25
N GLY A 253 -17.16 28.20 -18.35
CA GLY A 253 -18.35 27.44 -18.79
C GLY A 253 -18.77 26.32 -17.81
N PHE A 254 -18.25 26.34 -16.58
CA PHE A 254 -18.69 25.39 -15.56
C PHE A 254 -20.00 25.77 -14.91
N TYR A 255 -20.24 27.08 -14.70
CA TYR A 255 -21.47 27.67 -14.23
C TYR A 255 -22.09 28.54 -15.32
N ILE A 256 -23.41 28.66 -15.35
CA ILE A 256 -24.11 29.58 -16.24
C ILE A 256 -23.71 31.02 -15.95
N ASP A 257 -23.67 31.84 -17.00
CA ASP A 257 -23.42 33.27 -16.86
C ASP A 257 -24.70 33.96 -16.37
N CYS A 258 -24.74 34.34 -15.10
CA CYS A 258 -25.87 35.03 -14.48
C CYS A 258 -25.37 36.16 -13.57
N GLU A 259 -26.20 37.17 -13.37
CA GLU A 259 -25.90 38.24 -12.42
C GLU A 259 -25.92 37.70 -11.00
N LEU A 260 -24.80 37.85 -10.29
CA LEU A 260 -24.67 37.43 -8.91
C LEU A 260 -25.26 38.48 -7.97
N PRO A 261 -26.24 38.14 -7.11
CA PRO A 261 -26.77 39.04 -6.10
C PRO A 261 -25.68 39.38 -5.04
N GLU A 262 -25.99 40.38 -4.19
CA GLU A 262 -25.09 40.60 -3.04
C GLU A 262 -25.19 39.41 -2.04
N PRO A 263 -24.07 38.90 -1.51
CA PRO A 263 -24.08 37.77 -0.59
C PRO A 263 -24.79 38.16 0.72
N ARG A 264 -25.65 37.27 1.22
CA ARG A 264 -26.31 37.47 2.50
C ARG A 264 -25.49 36.78 3.61
N ARG A 265 -25.36 37.45 4.74
CA ARG A 265 -24.69 36.85 5.91
C ARG A 265 -25.58 35.79 6.53
N GLU A 266 -25.07 34.60 6.59
CA GLU A 266 -25.73 33.50 7.29
C GLU A 266 -25.28 33.48 8.76
N ARG A 267 -26.24 33.44 9.67
CA ARG A 267 -25.97 33.12 11.10
C ARG A 267 -26.13 31.63 11.29
N ASP A 268 -25.01 30.94 11.35
CA ASP A 268 -24.94 29.52 11.67
C ASP A 268 -24.40 29.37 13.09
N ASP A 269 -25.18 28.69 13.97
CA ASP A 269 -24.83 28.49 15.37
C ASP A 269 -23.53 27.72 15.54
N ILE A 270 -23.27 26.74 14.64
CA ILE A 270 -22.02 25.95 14.67
C ILE A 270 -20.82 26.82 14.28
N LYS A 271 -20.97 27.65 13.22
CA LYS A 271 -19.92 28.59 12.81
C LYS A 271 -19.60 29.56 13.93
N GLN A 272 -20.61 30.14 14.59
CA GLN A 272 -20.41 31.04 15.72
C GLN A 272 -19.71 30.35 16.90
N ALA A 273 -20.05 29.11 17.18
CA ALA A 273 -19.37 28.32 18.22
C ALA A 273 -17.89 28.09 17.88
N LYS A 274 -17.58 27.74 16.62
CA LYS A 274 -16.21 27.56 16.15
C LYS A 274 -15.40 28.87 16.21
N ASP A 275 -16.01 29.97 15.78
CA ASP A 275 -15.38 31.31 15.82
C ASP A 275 -15.05 31.70 17.26
N LYS A 276 -15.97 31.41 18.20
CA LYS A 276 -15.75 31.66 19.63
C LYS A 276 -14.60 30.82 20.19
N GLU A 277 -14.50 29.53 19.83
CA GLU A 277 -13.41 28.65 20.27
C GLU A 277 -12.04 29.04 19.67
N THR A 278 -12.02 29.53 18.43
CA THR A 278 -10.77 29.96 17.76
C THR A 278 -10.37 31.38 18.08
N GLY A 279 -11.28 32.19 18.67
CA GLY A 279 -11.06 33.62 18.93
C GLY A 279 -11.10 34.50 17.67
N PHE A 280 -11.52 33.97 16.53
CA PHE A 280 -11.78 34.72 15.31
C PHE A 280 -13.25 35.10 15.25
N SER A 281 -13.54 36.31 14.81
CA SER A 281 -14.91 36.74 14.52
C SER A 281 -15.00 37.17 13.08
N ASP A 282 -16.00 36.68 12.40
CA ASP A 282 -16.31 37.06 11.03
C ASP A 282 -16.98 38.43 11.02
N LEU A 283 -16.22 39.47 10.64
CA LEU A 283 -16.73 40.82 10.53
C LEU A 283 -17.33 41.13 9.15
N ASN A 284 -16.78 40.52 8.08
CA ASN A 284 -17.17 40.75 6.69
C ASN A 284 -16.98 39.45 5.87
N ASP A 285 -17.90 38.47 6.00
CA ASP A 285 -17.90 37.32 5.09
C ASP A 285 -18.73 37.68 3.84
N ASP A 286 -18.02 37.94 2.75
CA ASP A 286 -18.61 38.26 1.45
C ASP A 286 -18.72 37.03 0.53
N ARG A 287 -18.67 35.80 1.13
CA ARG A 287 -18.80 34.56 0.40
C ARG A 287 -20.26 34.16 0.19
N TYR A 288 -20.53 33.63 -1.00
CA TYR A 288 -21.80 33.01 -1.33
C TYR A 288 -21.89 31.62 -0.73
N THR A 289 -23.05 31.29 -0.18
CA THR A 289 -23.36 29.90 0.25
C THR A 289 -24.03 29.19 -0.93
N LEU A 290 -23.39 28.13 -1.41
CA LEU A 290 -23.87 27.29 -2.49
C LEU A 290 -24.26 25.93 -1.92
N TYR A 291 -25.33 25.37 -2.47
CA TYR A 291 -25.73 23.99 -2.27
C TYR A 291 -25.34 23.19 -3.52
N GLU A 292 -24.46 22.20 -3.35
CA GLU A 292 -24.14 21.19 -4.36
C GLU A 292 -24.89 19.92 -4.00
N CYS A 293 -25.92 19.60 -4.76
CA CYS A 293 -26.82 18.49 -4.53
C CYS A 293 -26.51 17.35 -5.48
N HIS A 294 -26.09 16.22 -4.96
CA HIS A 294 -26.01 14.96 -5.68
C HIS A 294 -27.33 14.23 -5.48
N VAL A 295 -28.17 14.21 -6.51
CA VAL A 295 -29.57 13.79 -6.38
C VAL A 295 -30.02 13.03 -7.62
N ASP A 296 -30.94 12.08 -7.42
CA ASP A 296 -31.58 11.37 -8.52
C ASP A 296 -32.81 12.17 -8.95
N LEU A 297 -32.85 12.56 -10.22
CA LEU A 297 -33.91 13.41 -10.80
C LEU A 297 -34.44 12.79 -12.09
N ASP A 298 -35.73 12.94 -12.31
CA ASP A 298 -36.37 12.81 -13.63
C ASP A 298 -36.45 14.23 -14.21
N LEU A 299 -35.46 14.57 -15.06
CA LEU A 299 -35.23 15.95 -15.50
C LEU A 299 -35.97 16.22 -16.80
N ASP A 300 -36.81 17.27 -16.83
CA ASP A 300 -37.54 17.68 -17.99
C ASP A 300 -36.64 17.91 -19.22
N GLY A 301 -36.94 17.25 -20.32
CA GLY A 301 -36.15 17.28 -21.55
C GLY A 301 -35.01 16.28 -21.61
N PHE A 302 -34.70 15.58 -20.50
CA PHE A 302 -33.65 14.56 -20.39
C PHE A 302 -34.18 13.29 -19.71
N GLN A 303 -35.50 13.05 -19.77
CA GLN A 303 -36.14 11.88 -19.20
C GLN A 303 -35.62 10.59 -19.83
N ASP A 304 -35.63 9.53 -19.04
CA ASP A 304 -35.32 8.21 -19.57
C ASP A 304 -36.47 7.73 -20.45
N VAL A 305 -36.11 7.19 -21.62
CA VAL A 305 -37.08 6.67 -22.58
C VAL A 305 -36.79 5.20 -22.88
N ASP A 306 -37.85 4.40 -23.00
CA ASP A 306 -37.73 3.01 -23.41
C ASP A 306 -37.50 2.87 -24.94
N GLU A 307 -37.34 1.63 -25.40
CA GLU A 307 -37.13 1.34 -26.84
C GLU A 307 -38.29 1.84 -27.75
N ASP A 308 -39.47 2.04 -27.17
CA ASP A 308 -40.66 2.54 -27.86
C ASP A 308 -40.77 4.08 -27.79
N GLY A 309 -39.81 4.78 -27.17
CA GLY A 309 -39.78 6.22 -27.02
C GLY A 309 -40.74 6.76 -25.96
N GLN A 310 -41.23 5.92 -25.03
CA GLN A 310 -42.07 6.34 -23.91
C GLN A 310 -41.21 6.65 -22.69
N GLU A 311 -41.58 7.67 -21.94
CA GLU A 311 -40.93 8.03 -20.69
C GLU A 311 -41.08 6.91 -19.68
N THR A 312 -39.94 6.42 -19.12
CA THR A 312 -39.93 5.37 -18.13
C THR A 312 -40.21 5.86 -16.72
N GLY A 313 -40.01 7.17 -16.45
CA GLY A 313 -40.09 7.76 -15.13
C GLY A 313 -38.92 7.34 -14.21
N ILE A 314 -37.84 6.83 -14.78
CA ILE A 314 -36.63 6.46 -14.02
C ILE A 314 -35.80 7.72 -13.78
N ALA A 315 -35.58 8.04 -12.50
CA ALA A 315 -34.73 9.16 -12.11
C ALA A 315 -33.25 8.78 -12.28
N HIS A 316 -32.46 9.70 -12.86
CA HIS A 316 -31.00 9.53 -13.03
C HIS A 316 -30.22 10.40 -12.07
N PRO A 317 -28.99 10.02 -11.74
CA PRO A 317 -28.15 10.79 -10.83
C PRO A 317 -27.57 12.03 -11.50
N TYR A 318 -27.86 13.21 -10.92
CA TYR A 318 -27.30 14.49 -11.33
C TYR A 318 -26.58 15.20 -10.18
N VAL A 319 -25.71 16.13 -10.52
CA VAL A 319 -25.14 17.12 -9.60
C VAL A 319 -25.71 18.48 -9.94
N VAL A 320 -26.50 19.02 -9.04
CA VAL A 320 -27.14 20.35 -9.19
C VAL A 320 -26.47 21.31 -8.21
N THR A 321 -25.95 22.43 -8.74
CA THR A 321 -25.37 23.49 -7.90
C THR A 321 -26.28 24.71 -7.95
N LEU A 322 -26.70 25.19 -6.78
CA LEU A 322 -27.57 26.36 -6.67
C LEU A 322 -27.08 27.32 -5.58
N ILE A 323 -27.41 28.63 -5.77
CA ILE A 323 -27.18 29.66 -4.76
C ILE A 323 -28.30 29.56 -3.72
N LYS A 324 -27.94 29.40 -2.45
CA LYS A 324 -28.88 29.24 -1.35
C LYS A 324 -29.88 30.37 -1.23
N ASP A 325 -29.45 31.65 -1.34
CA ASP A 325 -30.25 32.82 -1.00
C ASP A 325 -31.28 33.19 -2.10
N THR A 326 -30.95 32.92 -3.34
CA THR A 326 -31.76 33.28 -4.52
C THR A 326 -32.41 32.08 -5.18
N HIS A 327 -32.04 30.86 -4.75
CA HIS A 327 -32.50 29.63 -5.41
C HIS A 327 -32.14 29.60 -6.91
N THR A 328 -31.03 30.23 -7.32
CA THR A 328 -30.57 30.25 -8.70
C THR A 328 -29.71 29.03 -8.96
N ILE A 329 -30.06 28.21 -9.92
CA ILE A 329 -29.25 27.07 -10.36
C ILE A 329 -28.08 27.60 -11.20
N LEU A 330 -26.88 27.21 -10.86
CA LEU A 330 -25.65 27.55 -11.57
C LEU A 330 -25.23 26.45 -12.53
N SER A 331 -25.43 25.19 -12.17
CA SER A 331 -25.12 24.06 -13.05
C SER A 331 -25.93 22.83 -12.73
N ILE A 332 -26.18 22.03 -13.76
CA ILE A 332 -26.76 20.70 -13.70
C ILE A 332 -25.85 19.79 -14.54
N ARG A 333 -25.25 18.80 -13.93
CA ARG A 333 -24.32 17.88 -14.60
C ARG A 333 -24.70 16.43 -14.35
N ARG A 334 -24.47 15.58 -15.35
CA ARG A 334 -24.68 14.14 -15.25
C ARG A 334 -23.67 13.53 -14.26
N ASN A 335 -24.14 12.65 -13.39
CA ASN A 335 -23.30 12.04 -12.35
C ASN A 335 -23.08 10.52 -12.59
N TRP A 336 -22.86 10.14 -13.84
CA TRP A 336 -22.51 8.77 -14.26
C TRP A 336 -21.42 8.80 -15.33
N LYS A 337 -20.91 7.67 -15.74
CA LYS A 337 -19.94 7.59 -16.85
C LYS A 337 -20.68 7.47 -18.18
N GLU A 338 -20.20 8.11 -19.22
CA GLU A 338 -20.79 8.06 -20.57
C GLU A 338 -20.97 6.64 -21.09
N ASP A 339 -19.95 5.77 -20.85
CA ASP A 339 -19.96 4.36 -21.25
C ASP A 339 -20.91 3.48 -20.43
N ASP A 340 -21.45 3.98 -19.31
CA ASP A 340 -22.26 3.18 -18.38
C ASP A 340 -23.74 3.16 -18.81
N LYS A 341 -24.17 2.04 -19.39
CA LYS A 341 -25.56 1.81 -19.78
C LYS A 341 -26.55 1.80 -18.61
N LEU A 342 -26.08 1.50 -17.41
CA LEU A 342 -26.93 1.46 -16.21
C LEU A 342 -27.01 2.84 -15.52
N ARG A 343 -26.25 3.81 -15.98
CA ARG A 343 -26.17 5.15 -15.42
C ARG A 343 -25.98 5.17 -13.90
N LEU A 344 -25.04 4.33 -13.41
CA LEU A 344 -24.76 4.21 -11.99
C LEU A 344 -24.12 5.49 -11.45
N LYS A 345 -24.60 5.92 -10.29
CA LYS A 345 -24.13 7.13 -9.58
C LYS A 345 -22.63 7.06 -9.31
N ARG A 346 -21.90 8.08 -9.75
CA ARG A 346 -20.48 8.27 -9.38
C ARG A 346 -20.38 8.78 -7.95
N GLN A 347 -19.52 8.16 -7.17
CA GLN A 347 -19.25 8.60 -5.81
C GLN A 347 -18.17 9.69 -5.81
N HIS A 348 -18.43 10.77 -5.08
CA HIS A 348 -17.49 11.87 -4.87
C HIS A 348 -17.16 12.06 -3.40
N PHE A 349 -17.96 11.50 -2.50
CA PHE A 349 -17.79 11.64 -1.07
C PHE A 349 -17.40 10.32 -0.43
N VAL A 350 -16.45 10.38 0.50
CA VAL A 350 -16.06 9.27 1.35
C VAL A 350 -16.40 9.62 2.78
N HIS A 351 -17.17 8.76 3.44
CA HIS A 351 -17.60 8.95 4.81
C HIS A 351 -16.67 8.22 5.78
N TYR A 352 -16.00 8.99 6.63
CA TYR A 352 -15.23 8.50 7.75
C TYR A 352 -16.11 8.49 9.01
N GLN A 353 -16.22 7.35 9.68
CA GLN A 353 -17.01 7.18 10.88
C GLN A 353 -16.13 6.76 12.06
N TYR A 354 -16.29 7.44 13.20
CA TYR A 354 -15.64 7.06 14.45
C TYR A 354 -16.33 5.84 15.07
N ILE A 355 -17.60 5.96 15.41
CA ILE A 355 -18.48 4.85 15.78
C ILE A 355 -19.77 4.99 14.98
N PRO A 356 -20.27 3.92 14.33
CA PRO A 356 -21.52 3.98 13.60
C PRO A 356 -22.68 4.43 14.49
N GLY A 357 -23.48 5.36 13.99
CA GLY A 357 -24.70 5.84 14.65
C GLY A 357 -25.92 4.97 14.30
N PHE A 358 -27.10 5.43 14.71
CA PHE A 358 -28.38 4.81 14.34
C PHE A 358 -28.85 5.25 12.93
N GLY A 359 -28.28 6.31 12.38
CA GLY A 359 -28.47 6.81 11.03
C GLY A 359 -27.13 7.05 10.34
N ALA A 360 -27.11 7.92 9.33
CA ALA A 360 -25.88 8.18 8.57
C ALA A 360 -24.75 8.77 9.42
N TYR A 361 -25.08 9.67 10.36
CA TYR A 361 -24.06 10.31 11.19
C TYR A 361 -23.62 9.39 12.34
N GLY A 362 -22.30 9.27 12.51
CA GLY A 362 -21.67 8.48 13.56
C GLY A 362 -21.67 9.19 14.93
N PHE A 363 -21.34 8.43 15.97
CA PHE A 363 -21.13 8.94 17.33
C PHE A 363 -19.65 9.22 17.57
N GLY A 364 -19.35 10.44 18.02
CA GLY A 364 -18.02 10.87 18.46
C GLY A 364 -17.91 11.04 19.96
N LEU A 365 -16.77 11.53 20.40
CA LEU A 365 -16.48 11.77 21.82
C LEU A 365 -17.45 12.78 22.45
N PHE A 366 -18.00 13.73 21.68
CA PHE A 366 -19.03 14.63 22.18
C PHE A 366 -20.23 13.85 22.73
N HIS A 367 -20.63 12.79 22.04
CA HIS A 367 -21.74 11.93 22.45
C HIS A 367 -21.36 10.97 23.57
N LEU A 368 -20.13 10.41 23.52
CA LEU A 368 -19.70 9.33 24.41
C LEU A 368 -19.26 9.82 25.77
N ILE A 369 -18.44 10.87 25.78
CA ILE A 369 -17.83 11.38 27.04
C ILE A 369 -18.18 12.85 27.33
N GLY A 370 -19.04 13.48 26.54
CA GLY A 370 -19.46 14.87 26.75
C GLY A 370 -20.06 15.08 28.10
N GLY A 371 -20.86 14.13 28.61
CA GLY A 371 -21.42 14.17 29.98
C GLY A 371 -20.36 14.14 31.06
N PHE A 372 -19.32 13.33 30.93
CA PHE A 372 -18.19 13.29 31.84
C PHE A 372 -17.38 14.60 31.80
N ALA A 373 -17.09 15.11 30.59
CA ALA A 373 -16.36 16.38 30.42
C ALA A 373 -17.13 17.57 31.03
N LYS A 374 -18.47 17.63 30.86
CA LYS A 374 -19.34 18.64 31.44
C LYS A 374 -19.33 18.56 32.96
N SER A 375 -19.43 17.36 33.53
CA SER A 375 -19.41 17.12 34.98
C SER A 375 -18.04 17.46 35.56
N ALA A 376 -16.95 17.01 34.96
CA ALA A 376 -15.58 17.34 35.38
C ALA A 376 -15.34 18.86 35.38
N THR A 377 -15.75 19.55 34.31
CA THR A 377 -15.67 21.01 34.18
C THR A 377 -16.46 21.70 35.33
N SER A 378 -17.70 21.26 35.61
CA SER A 378 -18.53 21.82 36.65
C SER A 378 -17.90 21.66 38.04
N ILE A 379 -17.39 20.47 38.35
CA ILE A 379 -16.75 20.19 39.63
C ILE A 379 -15.45 20.96 39.78
N MET A 380 -14.62 21.02 38.72
CA MET A 380 -13.38 21.77 38.72
C MET A 380 -13.62 23.26 38.96
N ARG A 381 -14.61 23.85 38.31
CA ARG A 381 -15.04 25.25 38.52
C ARG A 381 -15.46 25.48 39.95
N GLN A 382 -16.31 24.60 40.53
CA GLN A 382 -16.73 24.70 41.91
C GLN A 382 -15.57 24.60 42.91
N LEU A 383 -14.59 23.73 42.67
CA LEU A 383 -13.41 23.60 43.53
C LEU A 383 -12.54 24.85 43.50
N VAL A 384 -12.29 25.40 42.30
CA VAL A 384 -11.49 26.62 42.10
C VAL A 384 -12.21 27.82 42.72
N ASP A 385 -13.52 27.95 42.48
CA ASP A 385 -14.34 29.03 43.01
C ASP A 385 -14.43 28.96 44.56
N ALA A 386 -14.64 27.75 45.12
CA ALA A 386 -14.62 27.55 46.56
C ALA A 386 -13.22 27.90 47.15
N GLY A 387 -12.14 27.52 46.48
CA GLY A 387 -10.78 27.88 46.87
C GLY A 387 -10.56 29.37 46.87
N THR A 388 -11.05 30.07 45.85
CA THR A 388 -10.97 31.53 45.75
C THR A 388 -11.71 32.20 46.88
N LEU A 389 -12.96 31.78 47.14
CA LEU A 389 -13.75 32.35 48.27
C LEU A 389 -13.17 32.01 49.64
N SER A 390 -12.57 30.83 49.81
CA SER A 390 -11.90 30.45 51.05
C SER A 390 -10.64 31.24 51.32
N ASN A 391 -9.84 31.50 50.26
CA ASN A 391 -8.58 32.25 50.40
C ASN A 391 -8.78 33.78 50.45
N LEU A 392 -9.85 34.27 49.81
CA LEU A 392 -10.22 35.67 49.77
C LEU A 392 -11.62 35.87 50.34
N PRO A 393 -11.80 35.64 51.66
CA PRO A 393 -13.13 35.66 52.25
C PRO A 393 -13.68 37.10 52.26
N GLY A 394 -14.86 37.26 51.66
CA GLY A 394 -15.65 38.46 51.87
C GLY A 394 -16.16 38.55 53.32
N GLY A 395 -16.53 39.72 53.76
CA GLY A 395 -17.04 39.90 55.09
C GLY A 395 -18.13 40.96 55.19
N LEU A 396 -18.82 40.95 56.28
CA LEU A 396 -19.76 42.00 56.62
C LEU A 396 -19.07 42.98 57.54
N LYS A 397 -19.17 44.30 57.24
CA LYS A 397 -18.69 45.39 58.13
C LYS A 397 -19.85 46.11 58.69
N SER A 398 -19.76 46.45 59.99
CA SER A 398 -20.72 47.29 60.63
C SER A 398 -20.74 48.69 60.02
N ARG A 399 -21.92 49.32 59.91
CA ARG A 399 -22.12 50.66 59.36
C ARG A 399 -21.25 51.76 60.00
N GLY A 400 -20.81 51.58 61.25
CA GLY A 400 -19.99 52.54 62.02
C GLY A 400 -18.48 52.40 61.73
N LEU A 401 -18.05 51.41 61.03
CA LEU A 401 -16.64 51.16 60.71
C LEU A 401 -16.22 51.90 59.41
N ARG A 402 -15.24 52.81 59.52
CA ARG A 402 -14.67 53.52 58.43
C ARG A 402 -13.23 53.04 58.23
N ILE A 403 -12.93 52.53 57.05
CA ILE A 403 -11.58 52.10 56.63
C ILE A 403 -11.08 53.11 55.65
N LYS A 404 -9.90 53.70 55.90
CA LYS A 404 -9.29 54.63 54.98
C LYS A 404 -8.81 53.89 53.75
N GLY A 405 -9.29 54.32 52.56
CA GLY A 405 -8.98 53.61 51.31
C GLY A 405 -9.83 52.36 51.04
N ASP A 406 -11.09 52.33 51.53
CA ASP A 406 -12.05 51.25 51.39
C ASP A 406 -12.41 50.91 49.91
N ASP A 407 -12.16 51.85 49.00
CA ASP A 407 -12.46 51.72 47.58
C ASP A 407 -11.35 51.00 46.79
N THR A 408 -10.23 50.64 47.42
CA THR A 408 -9.12 49.97 46.76
C THR A 408 -8.75 48.67 47.44
N PRO A 409 -8.36 47.62 46.73
CA PRO A 409 -7.84 46.38 47.29
C PRO A 409 -6.64 46.61 48.20
N ILE A 410 -6.53 45.85 49.30
CA ILE A 410 -5.38 45.88 50.21
C ILE A 410 -4.22 45.14 49.58
N ALA A 411 -3.06 45.77 49.44
CA ALA A 411 -1.84 45.14 48.93
C ALA A 411 -1.19 44.23 50.01
N PRO A 412 -0.48 43.17 49.65
CA PRO A 412 0.22 42.31 50.62
C PRO A 412 1.21 43.13 51.45
N GLY A 413 1.08 43.08 52.77
CA GLY A 413 1.90 43.84 53.71
C GLY A 413 1.43 45.29 54.00
N GLU A 414 0.29 45.68 53.45
CA GLU A 414 -0.31 46.99 53.70
C GLU A 414 -1.10 47.01 55.04
N PHE A 415 -0.90 48.09 55.83
CA PHE A 415 -1.70 48.37 57.03
C PHE A 415 -2.58 49.58 56.76
N ARG A 416 -3.88 49.49 57.03
CA ARG A 416 -4.84 50.58 56.84
C ARG A 416 -5.38 51.05 58.16
N ASP A 417 -5.51 52.39 58.31
CA ASP A 417 -6.11 53.05 59.46
C ASP A 417 -7.62 52.76 59.46
N VAL A 418 -8.13 52.32 60.54
CA VAL A 418 -9.56 51.97 60.79
C VAL A 418 -10.12 52.79 61.94
N ASP A 419 -11.18 53.58 61.73
CA ASP A 419 -11.92 54.31 62.74
C ASP A 419 -13.08 53.43 63.19
N VAL A 420 -13.06 53.09 64.47
CA VAL A 420 -14.14 52.31 65.14
C VAL A 420 -14.89 53.22 66.06
N ALA A 421 -16.18 53.42 65.88
CA ALA A 421 -17.04 54.32 66.70
C ALA A 421 -17.21 53.88 68.19
N SER A 422 -17.18 52.57 68.45
CA SER A 422 -17.11 51.99 69.80
C SER A 422 -16.93 50.48 69.67
N GLY A 423 -16.04 49.88 70.47
CA GLY A 423 -15.84 48.45 70.55
C GLY A 423 -14.59 47.94 69.93
N ASN A 424 -14.39 46.65 69.85
CA ASN A 424 -13.28 45.94 69.19
C ASN A 424 -13.48 45.87 67.67
N ILE A 425 -12.39 46.06 66.88
CA ILE A 425 -12.42 45.85 65.45
C ILE A 425 -12.99 44.49 65.12
N ARG A 426 -12.68 43.45 65.87
CA ARG A 426 -13.19 42.11 65.70
C ARG A 426 -14.72 41.99 65.73
N ASP A 427 -15.38 42.74 66.51
CA ASP A 427 -16.82 42.74 66.65
C ASP A 427 -17.54 43.51 65.54
N SER A 428 -16.80 44.34 64.86
CA SER A 428 -17.28 45.17 63.78
C SER A 428 -17.07 44.61 62.37
N ILE A 429 -16.26 43.55 62.24
CA ILE A 429 -16.01 42.82 61.01
C ILE A 429 -16.37 41.35 61.26
N LEU A 430 -17.29 40.83 60.45
CA LEU A 430 -17.65 39.42 60.42
C LEU A 430 -17.23 38.80 59.10
N PRO A 431 -16.12 38.05 59.07
CA PRO A 431 -15.80 37.30 57.87
C PRO A 431 -16.90 36.24 57.61
N LEU A 432 -17.32 36.13 56.38
CA LEU A 432 -18.27 35.09 55.97
C LEU A 432 -17.59 33.72 56.07
N PRO A 433 -18.22 32.73 56.69
CA PRO A 433 -17.64 31.39 56.88
C PRO A 433 -17.76 30.60 55.59
N TYR A 434 -16.86 30.88 54.68
CA TYR A 434 -16.75 30.02 53.47
C TYR A 434 -16.10 28.69 53.83
N LYS A 435 -16.67 27.61 53.29
CA LYS A 435 -16.09 26.27 53.44
C LYS A 435 -14.89 26.08 52.54
N GLU A 436 -13.91 25.36 53.03
CA GLU A 436 -12.78 24.90 52.21
C GLU A 436 -13.26 24.00 51.03
N PRO A 437 -12.50 23.93 49.92
CA PRO A 437 -12.80 23.02 48.82
C PRO A 437 -13.02 21.59 49.34
N SER A 438 -14.08 20.96 48.88
CA SER A 438 -14.47 19.63 49.38
C SER A 438 -13.56 18.53 48.86
N ASN A 439 -12.89 17.77 49.74
CA ASN A 439 -12.10 16.59 49.38
C ASN A 439 -12.94 15.52 48.65
N VAL A 440 -14.25 15.42 48.98
CA VAL A 440 -15.16 14.47 48.31
C VAL A 440 -15.37 14.87 46.86
N LEU A 441 -15.52 16.17 46.55
CA LEU A 441 -15.64 16.66 45.19
C LEU A 441 -14.32 16.48 44.41
N PHE A 442 -13.17 16.65 45.07
CA PHE A 442 -11.87 16.40 44.45
C PHE A 442 -11.70 14.92 44.11
N GLN A 443 -12.06 14.00 45.00
CA GLN A 443 -12.03 12.56 44.71
C GLN A 443 -13.02 12.17 43.61
N LEU A 444 -14.23 12.76 43.62
CA LEU A 444 -15.23 12.55 42.59
C LEU A 444 -14.73 13.03 41.23
N LEU A 445 -14.05 14.19 41.17
CA LEU A 445 -13.39 14.68 39.94
C LEU A 445 -12.41 13.66 39.41
N GLY A 446 -11.54 13.12 40.27
CA GLY A 446 -10.58 12.07 39.87
C GLY A 446 -11.28 10.85 39.29
N GLN A 447 -12.32 10.34 39.94
CA GLN A 447 -13.08 9.19 39.41
C GLN A 447 -13.74 9.47 38.07
N ILE A 448 -14.39 10.64 37.90
CA ILE A 448 -15.03 11.03 36.64
C ILE A 448 -14.01 11.15 35.53
N VAL A 449 -12.83 11.72 35.78
CA VAL A 449 -11.75 11.85 34.83
C VAL A 449 -11.19 10.48 34.43
N ASP A 450 -10.98 9.59 35.41
CA ASP A 450 -10.47 8.24 35.15
C ASP A 450 -11.47 7.41 34.35
N GLU A 451 -12.76 7.48 34.68
CA GLU A 451 -13.80 6.79 33.90
C GLU A 451 -13.91 7.36 32.47
N GLY A 452 -13.87 8.68 32.31
CA GLY A 452 -13.89 9.34 31.01
C GLY A 452 -12.69 8.95 30.14
N ARG A 453 -11.49 8.92 30.71
CA ARG A 453 -10.28 8.45 30.02
C ARG A 453 -10.34 6.98 29.61
N ARG A 454 -10.86 6.12 30.50
CA ARG A 454 -11.07 4.70 30.15
C ARG A 454 -12.05 4.54 29.00
N PHE A 455 -13.14 5.30 29.01
CA PHE A 455 -14.14 5.24 27.95
C PHE A 455 -13.64 5.79 26.63
N ALA A 456 -12.80 6.83 26.66
CA ALA A 456 -12.15 7.39 25.50
C ALA A 456 -10.98 6.53 24.95
N ALA A 457 -10.67 5.40 25.62
CA ALA A 457 -9.50 4.57 25.35
C ALA A 457 -8.14 5.33 25.45
N THR A 458 -8.13 6.42 26.22
CA THR A 458 -6.93 7.24 26.46
C THR A 458 -6.26 6.94 27.80
N ALA A 459 -6.74 5.97 28.55
CA ALA A 459 -6.12 5.56 29.80
C ALA A 459 -4.72 5.01 29.53
N ASP A 460 -3.70 5.72 30.02
CA ASP A 460 -2.33 5.24 29.94
C ASP A 460 -2.20 3.96 30.76
N MET A 461 -1.65 2.91 30.12
CA MET A 461 -1.09 1.83 30.91
C MET A 461 0.06 2.42 31.72
N GLN A 462 -0.06 2.39 33.03
CA GLN A 462 1.09 2.58 33.87
C GLN A 462 2.01 1.37 33.62
N VAL A 463 3.02 1.57 32.80
CA VAL A 463 4.07 0.57 32.53
C VAL A 463 4.72 0.12 33.85
N SER A 464 4.61 0.93 34.90
CA SER A 464 5.00 0.62 36.27
C SER A 464 4.22 -0.55 36.92
N ASP A 465 3.00 -0.81 36.49
CA ASP A 465 2.20 -1.94 36.98
C ASP A 465 2.50 -3.25 36.26
N MET A 466 3.26 -3.18 35.18
CA MET A 466 3.74 -4.37 34.48
C MET A 466 4.99 -4.92 35.18
N ASN A 467 4.84 -6.11 35.73
CA ASN A 467 5.97 -6.85 36.30
C ASN A 467 7.09 -6.92 35.27
N ALA A 468 8.24 -6.32 35.53
CA ALA A 468 9.42 -6.32 34.65
C ALA A 468 9.87 -7.73 34.23
N GLN A 469 9.32 -8.77 34.85
CA GLN A 469 9.57 -10.18 34.59
C GLN A 469 8.46 -10.88 33.81
N ALA A 470 7.41 -10.15 33.35
CA ALA A 470 6.35 -10.76 32.57
C ALA A 470 6.89 -11.21 31.19
N PRO A 471 6.56 -12.43 30.74
CA PRO A 471 6.93 -12.89 29.39
C PRO A 471 6.44 -11.89 28.34
N VAL A 472 7.30 -11.60 27.34
CA VAL A 472 7.01 -10.64 26.26
C VAL A 472 5.65 -10.91 25.59
N GLY A 473 5.29 -12.17 25.40
CA GLY A 473 3.99 -12.57 24.84
C GLY A 473 2.79 -12.16 25.72
N THR A 474 2.90 -12.20 27.04
CA THR A 474 1.82 -11.76 27.96
C THR A 474 1.65 -10.24 27.90
N THR A 475 2.76 -9.52 27.83
CA THR A 475 2.77 -8.06 27.68
C THR A 475 2.13 -7.63 26.38
N LEU A 476 2.47 -8.29 25.27
CA LEU A 476 1.88 -8.03 23.94
C LEU A 476 0.37 -8.34 23.93
N ALA A 477 -0.06 -9.46 24.51
CA ALA A 477 -1.48 -9.83 24.58
C ALA A 477 -2.31 -8.85 25.42
N LEU A 478 -1.74 -8.30 26.49
CA LEU A 478 -2.40 -7.27 27.32
C LEU A 478 -2.49 -5.94 26.56
N LEU A 479 -1.43 -5.53 25.87
CA LEU A 479 -1.44 -4.33 25.00
C LEU A 479 -2.47 -4.48 23.87
N GLU A 480 -2.51 -5.61 23.20
CA GLU A 480 -3.47 -5.89 22.13
C GLU A 480 -4.91 -5.83 22.65
N ARG A 481 -5.17 -6.37 23.84
CA ARG A 481 -6.51 -6.32 24.44
C ARG A 481 -6.95 -4.89 24.78
N GLN A 482 -6.05 -4.03 25.23
CA GLN A 482 -6.37 -2.63 25.55
C GLN A 482 -6.59 -1.78 24.31
N LEU A 483 -5.79 -2.01 23.27
CA LEU A 483 -5.91 -1.28 22.00
C LEU A 483 -7.11 -1.72 21.16
N LYS A 484 -7.85 -2.75 21.57
CA LYS A 484 -8.92 -3.35 20.76
C LYS A 484 -10.02 -2.38 20.34
N VAL A 485 -10.39 -1.42 21.19
CA VAL A 485 -11.38 -0.39 20.84
C VAL A 485 -10.81 0.58 19.80
N LEU A 486 -9.59 1.02 20.00
CA LEU A 486 -8.89 1.90 19.05
C LEU A 486 -8.66 1.21 17.72
N THR A 487 -8.26 -0.07 17.74
CA THR A 487 -8.10 -0.89 16.53
C THR A 487 -9.40 -1.03 15.73
N ALA A 488 -10.55 -1.09 16.40
CA ALA A 488 -11.85 -1.12 15.71
C ALA A 488 -12.19 0.21 15.04
N VAL A 489 -11.80 1.35 15.61
CA VAL A 489 -11.94 2.67 14.97
C VAL A 489 -10.94 2.78 13.83
N GLN A 490 -9.70 2.36 14.03
CA GLN A 490 -8.66 2.32 13.02
C GLN A 490 -9.08 1.50 11.79
N ALA A 491 -9.74 0.34 12.01
CA ALA A 491 -10.25 -0.49 10.92
C ALA A 491 -11.30 0.25 10.06
N ARG A 492 -12.15 1.08 10.67
CA ARG A 492 -13.12 1.91 9.94
C ARG A 492 -12.44 3.03 9.17
N VAL A 493 -11.48 3.72 9.77
CA VAL A 493 -10.68 4.74 9.08
C VAL A 493 -9.92 4.13 7.91
N HIS A 494 -9.31 2.96 8.11
CA HIS A 494 -8.64 2.22 7.05
C HIS A 494 -9.59 1.87 5.89
N PHE A 495 -10.80 1.40 6.19
CA PHE A 495 -11.79 1.07 5.18
C PHE A 495 -12.21 2.30 4.36
N ALA A 496 -12.48 3.43 5.04
CA ALA A 496 -12.82 4.69 4.37
C ALA A 496 -11.64 5.23 3.55
N LEU A 497 -10.41 5.18 4.09
CA LEU A 497 -9.21 5.56 3.35
C LEU A 497 -9.00 4.69 2.11
N LYS A 498 -9.30 3.39 2.19
CA LYS A 498 -9.28 2.51 1.02
C LYS A 498 -10.25 2.96 -0.07
N GLN A 499 -11.45 3.40 0.30
CA GLN A 499 -12.42 3.96 -0.65
C GLN A 499 -11.90 5.26 -1.26
N GLU A 500 -11.35 6.17 -0.45
CA GLU A 500 -10.75 7.42 -0.92
C GLU A 500 -9.62 7.17 -1.94
N LEU A 501 -8.69 6.28 -1.61
CA LEU A 501 -7.58 5.92 -2.48
C LEU A 501 -8.05 5.26 -3.80
N LYS A 502 -9.13 4.49 -3.77
CA LYS A 502 -9.73 3.93 -4.98
C LYS A 502 -10.35 5.00 -5.87
N LEU A 503 -11.03 5.98 -5.30
CA LEU A 503 -11.55 7.11 -6.06
C LEU A 503 -10.42 7.92 -6.68
N LEU A 504 -9.38 8.23 -5.92
CA LEU A 504 -8.17 8.91 -6.41
C LEU A 504 -7.48 8.13 -7.52
N LYS A 505 -7.36 6.80 -7.36
CA LYS A 505 -6.83 5.91 -8.40
C LYS A 505 -7.55 6.09 -9.72
N HIS A 506 -8.88 6.11 -9.70
CA HIS A 506 -9.69 6.28 -10.92
C HIS A 506 -9.49 7.67 -11.54
N LEU A 507 -9.43 8.72 -10.72
CA LEU A 507 -9.19 10.08 -11.21
C LEU A 507 -7.78 10.24 -11.80
N ILE A 508 -6.76 9.70 -11.13
CA ILE A 508 -5.38 9.72 -11.65
C ILE A 508 -5.31 8.96 -12.98
N ARG A 509 -5.97 7.82 -13.09
CA ARG A 509 -6.02 7.03 -14.32
C ARG A 509 -6.70 7.78 -15.48
N ASP A 510 -7.86 8.40 -15.21
CA ASP A 510 -8.76 8.90 -16.25
C ASP A 510 -8.41 10.34 -16.69
N TYR A 511 -7.85 11.18 -15.82
CA TYR A 511 -7.70 12.62 -16.02
C TYR A 511 -6.25 13.14 -15.95
N THR A 512 -5.26 12.33 -15.62
CA THR A 512 -3.85 12.76 -15.63
C THR A 512 -3.13 12.25 -16.87
N ASP A 513 -1.93 12.82 -17.13
CA ASP A 513 -1.10 12.45 -18.26
C ASP A 513 -0.92 10.92 -18.36
N PRO A 514 -0.92 10.36 -19.57
CA PRO A 514 -0.73 8.92 -19.79
C PRO A 514 0.66 8.42 -19.40
N ASP A 515 1.63 9.31 -19.25
CA ASP A 515 3.01 8.99 -18.86
C ASP A 515 3.21 9.15 -17.36
N TYR A 516 4.13 8.35 -16.79
CA TYR A 516 4.52 8.48 -15.39
C TYR A 516 5.37 9.74 -15.18
N THR A 517 4.91 10.65 -14.33
CA THR A 517 5.57 11.95 -14.09
C THR A 517 6.81 11.86 -13.21
N TYR A 518 6.90 10.83 -12.34
CA TYR A 518 7.99 10.70 -11.37
C TYR A 518 9.27 10.06 -11.94
N ASP A 519 9.19 9.39 -13.09
CA ASP A 519 10.34 8.77 -13.74
C ASP A 519 10.36 9.06 -15.25
N PRO A 520 11.10 10.09 -15.70
CA PRO A 520 11.20 10.45 -17.11
C PRO A 520 11.90 9.40 -17.98
N GLU A 521 12.62 8.43 -17.41
CA GLU A 521 13.23 7.33 -18.19
C GLU A 521 12.19 6.28 -18.63
N TYR A 522 11.06 6.20 -17.97
CA TYR A 522 9.94 5.33 -18.34
C TYR A 522 8.99 5.98 -19.36
N GLY A 523 9.15 7.28 -19.66
CA GLY A 523 8.31 8.02 -20.59
C GLY A 523 8.24 7.37 -21.97
N GLY A 524 7.02 7.14 -22.45
CA GLY A 524 6.71 6.84 -23.85
C GLY A 524 6.53 5.39 -24.26
N LYS A 525 6.49 4.41 -23.34
CA LYS A 525 6.28 2.99 -23.72
C LYS A 525 5.16 2.25 -23.01
N LYS A 526 4.62 2.77 -21.91
CA LYS A 526 3.57 2.08 -21.15
C LYS A 526 2.44 3.07 -20.85
N SER A 527 1.22 2.72 -21.22
CA SER A 527 0.04 3.49 -20.89
C SER A 527 -0.20 3.38 -19.38
N LYS A 528 -0.04 4.46 -18.63
CA LYS A 528 -0.39 4.60 -17.21
C LYS A 528 -1.79 4.05 -16.93
N GLN A 529 -2.75 4.34 -17.80
CA GLN A 529 -4.13 3.89 -17.69
C GLN A 529 -4.24 2.36 -17.61
N SER A 530 -3.58 1.63 -18.53
CA SER A 530 -3.61 0.16 -18.55
C SER A 530 -2.93 -0.47 -17.33
N ASP A 531 -1.91 0.18 -16.79
CA ASP A 531 -1.17 -0.30 -15.63
C ASP A 531 -2.01 -0.16 -14.35
N TYR A 532 -2.72 0.96 -14.19
CA TYR A 532 -3.64 1.18 -13.07
C TYR A 532 -4.82 0.19 -13.05
N ASP A 533 -5.24 -0.35 -14.21
CA ASP A 533 -6.29 -1.38 -14.26
C ASP A 533 -5.85 -2.74 -13.74
N LYS A 534 -4.56 -3.07 -13.88
CA LYS A 534 -4.01 -4.37 -13.45
C LYS A 534 -3.72 -4.47 -11.95
N VAL A 535 -3.78 -3.35 -11.22
CA VAL A 535 -3.37 -3.25 -9.83
C VAL A 535 -4.49 -2.67 -8.98
N ASP A 536 -4.79 -3.25 -7.82
CA ASP A 536 -5.66 -2.65 -6.80
C ASP A 536 -4.81 -1.84 -5.80
N ILE A 537 -5.43 -0.82 -5.21
CA ILE A 537 -4.78 0.07 -4.25
C ILE A 537 -5.37 -0.16 -2.86
N ILE A 538 -4.49 -0.28 -1.89
CA ILE A 538 -4.85 -0.41 -0.47
C ILE A 538 -4.03 0.58 0.36
N PRO A 539 -4.58 1.08 1.48
CA PRO A 539 -3.78 1.87 2.43
C PRO A 539 -2.69 1.02 3.08
N VAL A 540 -1.58 1.66 3.43
CA VAL A 540 -0.50 1.04 4.21
C VAL A 540 -0.99 0.62 5.61
N SER A 541 -1.92 1.38 6.19
CA SER A 541 -2.49 1.16 7.51
C SER A 541 -3.48 0.00 7.53
N ASP A 542 -3.03 -1.25 7.49
CA ASP A 542 -3.91 -2.41 7.70
C ASP A 542 -4.00 -2.71 9.21
N PRO A 543 -5.16 -2.54 9.86
CA PRO A 543 -5.33 -2.82 11.28
C PRO A 543 -5.24 -4.30 11.64
N ASN A 544 -5.35 -5.20 10.64
CA ASN A 544 -5.13 -6.63 10.82
C ASN A 544 -3.67 -7.02 10.59
N ALA A 545 -2.87 -6.11 10.03
CA ALA A 545 -1.43 -6.33 9.91
C ALA A 545 -0.78 -6.23 11.29
N ALA A 546 0.12 -7.13 11.58
CA ALA A 546 0.93 -7.06 12.79
C ALA A 546 1.68 -5.72 12.84
N THR A 547 1.68 -5.06 13.99
CA THR A 547 2.47 -3.82 14.19
C THR A 547 3.94 -4.06 13.87
N LEU A 548 4.68 -2.98 13.58
CA LEU A 548 6.12 -3.09 13.31
C LEU A 548 6.84 -3.91 14.39
N SER A 549 6.53 -3.62 15.65
CA SER A 549 7.12 -4.35 16.79
C SER A 549 6.73 -5.83 16.81
N GLN A 550 5.48 -6.15 16.53
CA GLN A 550 5.02 -7.54 16.43
C GLN A 550 5.68 -8.25 15.25
N ARG A 551 5.78 -7.61 14.09
CA ARG A 551 6.47 -8.17 12.91
C ARG A 551 7.93 -8.45 13.20
N VAL A 552 8.63 -7.51 13.85
CA VAL A 552 10.04 -7.73 14.26
C VAL A 552 10.16 -8.95 15.17
N VAL A 553 9.28 -9.09 16.17
CA VAL A 553 9.27 -10.26 17.07
C VAL A 553 8.95 -11.56 16.32
N GLN A 554 7.99 -11.54 15.40
CA GLN A 554 7.65 -12.69 14.55
C GLN A 554 8.85 -13.11 13.69
N TYR A 555 9.50 -12.15 13.01
CA TYR A 555 10.69 -12.43 12.20
C TYR A 555 11.87 -12.92 13.05
N GLN A 556 12.07 -12.39 14.26
CA GLN A 556 13.08 -12.90 15.19
C GLN A 556 12.78 -14.34 15.61
N ALA A 557 11.52 -14.67 15.89
CA ALA A 557 11.12 -16.05 16.18
C ALA A 557 11.35 -16.99 15.00
N VAL A 558 10.98 -16.55 13.77
CA VAL A 558 11.25 -17.32 12.55
C VAL A 558 12.74 -17.50 12.33
N MET A 559 13.57 -16.47 12.58
CA MET A 559 15.02 -16.53 12.45
C MET A 559 15.64 -17.51 13.46
N GLN A 560 15.13 -17.56 14.68
CA GLN A 560 15.57 -18.58 15.67
C GLN A 560 15.22 -20.01 15.22
N MET A 561 14.03 -20.22 14.64
CA MET A 561 13.64 -21.52 14.07
C MET A 561 14.51 -21.88 12.86
N ALA A 562 14.81 -20.90 12.00
CA ALA A 562 15.64 -21.09 10.81
C ALA A 562 17.10 -21.44 11.19
N GLN A 563 17.64 -20.91 12.28
CA GLN A 563 18.96 -21.32 12.79
C GLN A 563 19.02 -22.78 13.23
N GLN A 564 17.89 -23.34 13.71
CA GLN A 564 17.83 -24.75 14.12
C GLN A 564 17.71 -25.71 12.92
N ALA A 565 17.12 -25.26 11.80
CA ALA A 565 16.90 -26.06 10.61
C ALA A 565 17.15 -25.26 9.32
N PRO A 566 18.38 -24.78 9.06
CA PRO A 566 18.67 -23.86 7.97
C PRO A 566 18.36 -24.41 6.57
N GLN A 567 18.29 -25.72 6.41
CA GLN A 567 18.01 -26.39 5.14
C GLN A 567 16.53 -26.31 4.71
N ILE A 568 15.62 -25.86 5.58
CA ILE A 568 14.18 -25.72 5.28
C ILE A 568 13.85 -24.29 4.83
N TYR A 569 14.67 -23.30 5.23
CA TYR A 569 14.42 -21.89 5.02
C TYR A 569 15.37 -21.32 3.97
N ASP A 570 14.83 -20.45 3.12
CA ASP A 570 15.66 -19.58 2.29
C ASP A 570 16.15 -18.40 3.14
N MET A 571 17.40 -18.53 3.64
CA MET A 571 18.00 -17.55 4.54
C MET A 571 18.17 -16.17 3.92
N PRO A 572 18.63 -16.01 2.67
CA PRO A 572 18.69 -14.73 1.97
C PRO A 572 17.34 -14.01 1.91
N VAL A 573 16.28 -14.71 1.51
CA VAL A 573 14.91 -14.15 1.45
C VAL A 573 14.43 -13.74 2.84
N LEU A 574 14.67 -14.56 3.86
CA LEU A 574 14.30 -14.26 5.24
C LEU A 574 15.03 -13.03 5.78
N HIS A 575 16.32 -12.90 5.54
CA HIS A 575 17.11 -11.73 5.94
C HIS A 575 16.62 -10.46 5.24
N ARG A 576 16.34 -10.52 3.94
CA ARG A 576 15.83 -9.40 3.18
C ARG A 576 14.47 -8.96 3.69
N SER A 577 13.54 -9.89 3.89
CA SER A 577 12.23 -9.61 4.46
C SER A 577 12.32 -8.95 5.85
N MET A 578 13.31 -9.34 6.66
CA MET A 578 13.55 -8.69 7.94
C MET A 578 14.10 -7.27 7.79
N LEU A 579 14.99 -7.01 6.84
CA LEU A 579 15.50 -5.67 6.54
C LEU A 579 14.39 -4.75 6.02
N ASP A 580 13.50 -5.28 5.19
CA ASP A 580 12.33 -4.56 4.68
C ASP A 580 11.36 -4.18 5.82
N VAL A 581 11.13 -5.10 6.75
CA VAL A 581 10.30 -4.82 7.95
C VAL A 581 10.95 -3.78 8.86
N LEU A 582 12.27 -3.75 8.95
CA LEU A 582 13.01 -2.72 9.72
C LEU A 582 13.06 -1.36 8.99
N GLY A 583 12.53 -1.27 7.76
CA GLY A 583 12.50 -0.04 6.97
C GLY A 583 13.87 0.39 6.43
N ILE A 584 14.80 -0.55 6.29
CA ILE A 584 16.14 -0.27 5.78
C ILE A 584 16.07 -0.12 4.25
N LYS A 585 16.28 1.10 3.78
CA LYS A 585 16.32 1.38 2.33
C LYS A 585 17.45 0.61 1.66
N ASN A 586 17.19 0.12 0.46
CA ASN A 586 18.12 -0.71 -0.35
C ASN A 586 18.44 -2.09 0.25
N ALA A 587 17.48 -2.74 0.88
CA ALA A 587 17.61 -4.12 1.35
C ALA A 587 18.09 -5.06 0.22
N GLU A 588 17.69 -4.79 -1.03
CA GLU A 588 18.14 -5.48 -2.25
C GLU A 588 19.66 -5.42 -2.48
N LYS A 589 20.29 -4.28 -2.16
CA LYS A 589 21.74 -4.13 -2.29
C LYS A 589 22.51 -4.79 -1.14
N LEU A 590 21.87 -4.91 0.04
CA LEU A 590 22.46 -5.54 1.22
C LEU A 590 22.41 -7.07 1.12
N VAL A 591 21.28 -7.60 0.65
CA VAL A 591 21.05 -9.05 0.48
C VAL A 591 20.50 -9.25 -0.94
N PRO A 592 21.36 -9.28 -1.97
CA PRO A 592 20.92 -9.54 -3.34
C PRO A 592 20.41 -10.98 -3.47
N LEU A 593 19.18 -11.13 -3.97
CA LEU A 593 18.63 -12.43 -4.33
C LEU A 593 19.03 -12.82 -5.77
N PRO A 594 19.03 -14.11 -6.12
CA PRO A 594 19.28 -14.54 -7.48
C PRO A 594 18.31 -13.92 -8.51
N ASP A 595 17.07 -13.61 -8.08
CA ASP A 595 16.02 -13.04 -8.93
C ASP A 595 16.19 -11.53 -9.20
N ASP A 596 17.00 -10.82 -8.41
CA ASP A 596 17.29 -9.40 -8.61
C ASP A 596 18.37 -9.16 -9.69
N GLN A 597 19.01 -10.22 -10.16
CA GLN A 597 20.07 -10.10 -11.14
C GLN A 597 19.47 -9.80 -12.52
N LYS A 598 19.92 -8.71 -13.11
CA LYS A 598 19.59 -8.39 -14.50
C LYS A 598 20.54 -9.12 -15.44
N PRO A 599 20.08 -9.52 -16.63
CA PRO A 599 20.95 -10.12 -17.64
C PRO A 599 22.08 -9.16 -18.00
N THR A 600 23.28 -9.67 -18.00
CA THR A 600 24.49 -8.92 -18.34
C THR A 600 25.21 -9.59 -19.50
N ASP A 601 26.12 -8.87 -20.14
CA ASP A 601 26.97 -9.43 -21.16
C ASP A 601 28.05 -10.37 -20.55
N PRO A 602 28.55 -11.34 -21.28
CA PRO A 602 29.47 -12.35 -20.74
C PRO A 602 30.79 -11.80 -20.19
N ILE A 603 31.22 -10.60 -20.65
CA ILE A 603 32.44 -9.96 -20.14
C ILE A 603 32.16 -9.34 -18.77
N SER A 604 30.99 -8.70 -18.60
CA SER A 604 30.56 -8.16 -17.30
C SER A 604 30.31 -9.26 -16.28
N GLU A 605 29.78 -10.42 -16.70
CA GLU A 605 29.65 -11.61 -15.85
C GLU A 605 31.00 -12.14 -15.38
N ASN A 606 31.99 -12.19 -16.29
CA ASN A 606 33.37 -12.53 -15.95
C ASN A 606 33.97 -11.59 -14.89
N GLN A 607 33.74 -10.28 -15.03
CA GLN A 607 34.18 -9.30 -14.04
C GLN A 607 33.47 -9.46 -12.69
N ALA A 608 32.17 -9.79 -12.71
CA ALA A 608 31.38 -10.06 -11.52
C ALA A 608 31.89 -11.30 -10.77
N ALA A 609 32.22 -12.36 -11.52
CA ALA A 609 32.84 -13.57 -10.96
C ALA A 609 34.16 -13.28 -10.24
N LEU A 610 35.05 -12.48 -10.86
CA LEU A 610 36.33 -12.06 -10.26
C LEU A 610 36.13 -11.24 -8.96
N LYS A 611 35.02 -10.52 -8.85
CA LYS A 611 34.61 -9.75 -7.66
C LYS A 611 33.87 -10.59 -6.62
N GLY A 612 33.65 -11.89 -6.87
CA GLY A 612 32.90 -12.77 -5.96
C GLY A 612 31.40 -12.50 -5.92
N LYS A 613 30.84 -11.84 -6.94
CA LYS A 613 29.39 -11.64 -7.02
C LYS A 613 28.69 -12.90 -7.53
N PRO A 614 27.45 -13.19 -7.09
CA PRO A 614 26.69 -14.30 -7.62
C PRO A 614 26.38 -14.10 -9.12
N LEU A 615 26.39 -15.18 -9.87
CA LEU A 615 26.08 -15.21 -11.30
C LEU A 615 24.79 -15.99 -11.51
N LYS A 616 23.98 -15.59 -12.50
CA LYS A 616 22.76 -16.28 -12.93
C LYS A 616 22.63 -16.22 -14.43
N ALA A 617 22.38 -17.36 -15.08
CA ALA A 617 22.06 -17.41 -16.49
C ALA A 617 20.56 -17.19 -16.73
N PHE A 618 20.19 -16.57 -17.86
CA PHE A 618 18.81 -16.29 -18.23
C PHE A 618 18.44 -16.97 -19.55
N MET A 619 17.25 -17.53 -19.64
CA MET A 619 16.78 -18.40 -20.73
C MET A 619 16.92 -17.78 -22.15
N TYR A 620 16.87 -16.45 -22.26
CA TYR A 620 16.93 -15.73 -23.55
C TYR A 620 18.34 -15.25 -23.95
N GLN A 621 19.37 -15.57 -23.14
CA GLN A 621 20.76 -15.24 -23.49
C GLN A 621 21.29 -16.18 -24.60
N ASN A 622 22.32 -15.70 -25.33
CA ASN A 622 23.04 -16.56 -26.25
C ASN A 622 24.04 -17.46 -25.48
N HIS A 623 23.54 -18.60 -25.03
CA HIS A 623 24.30 -19.51 -24.16
C HIS A 623 25.60 -20.00 -24.77
N GLN A 624 25.63 -20.24 -26.10
CA GLN A 624 26.84 -20.69 -26.78
C GLN A 624 27.93 -19.61 -26.77
N ALA A 625 27.55 -18.35 -26.96
CA ALA A 625 28.50 -17.24 -26.91
C ALA A 625 29.01 -17.00 -25.47
N HIS A 626 28.13 -17.08 -24.47
CA HIS A 626 28.51 -16.94 -23.06
C HIS A 626 29.50 -18.04 -22.65
N ILE A 627 29.20 -19.30 -22.92
CA ILE A 627 30.11 -20.42 -22.65
C ILE A 627 31.47 -20.21 -23.29
N GLN A 628 31.51 -19.77 -24.56
CA GLN A 628 32.77 -19.56 -25.29
C GLN A 628 33.61 -18.45 -24.62
N VAL A 629 32.99 -17.34 -24.22
CA VAL A 629 33.68 -16.22 -23.55
C VAL A 629 34.19 -16.62 -22.18
N HIS A 630 33.39 -17.34 -21.41
CA HIS A 630 33.79 -17.83 -20.07
C HIS A 630 34.94 -18.85 -20.18
N GLN A 631 34.88 -19.76 -21.15
CA GLN A 631 35.96 -20.72 -21.41
C GLN A 631 37.26 -20.02 -21.87
N SER A 632 37.15 -19.02 -22.74
CA SER A 632 38.32 -18.25 -23.19
C SER A 632 38.99 -17.53 -22.01
N MET A 633 38.21 -16.93 -21.12
CA MET A 633 38.75 -16.29 -19.90
C MET A 633 39.46 -17.29 -18.98
N MET A 634 38.86 -18.48 -18.77
CA MET A 634 39.45 -19.51 -17.94
C MET A 634 40.75 -20.12 -18.49
N GLN A 635 40.91 -20.11 -19.82
CA GLN A 635 42.07 -20.61 -20.53
C GLN A 635 43.18 -19.56 -20.70
N ASP A 636 42.87 -18.27 -20.46
CA ASP A 636 43.87 -17.19 -20.55
C ASP A 636 44.92 -17.30 -19.43
N PRO A 637 46.20 -17.46 -19.81
CA PRO A 637 47.25 -17.58 -18.79
C PRO A 637 47.42 -16.37 -17.89
N ALA A 638 47.15 -15.16 -18.40
CA ALA A 638 47.23 -13.92 -17.62
C ALA A 638 46.13 -13.87 -16.55
N VAL A 639 44.91 -14.25 -16.93
CA VAL A 639 43.78 -14.32 -16.00
C VAL A 639 43.95 -15.44 -14.99
N ALA A 640 44.42 -16.60 -15.42
CA ALA A 640 44.70 -17.73 -14.54
C ALA A 640 45.78 -17.39 -13.47
N ALA A 641 46.78 -16.59 -13.84
CA ALA A 641 47.79 -16.11 -12.89
C ALA A 641 47.21 -15.14 -11.84
N ILE A 642 46.28 -14.26 -12.25
CA ILE A 642 45.59 -13.31 -11.36
C ILE A 642 44.64 -14.07 -10.39
N ILE A 643 43.86 -15.01 -10.91
CA ILE A 643 42.97 -15.84 -10.11
C ILE A 643 43.76 -16.68 -9.11
N GLY A 644 44.91 -17.28 -9.55
CA GLY A 644 45.77 -18.09 -8.71
C GLY A 644 46.39 -17.36 -7.51
N GLN A 645 46.50 -16.02 -7.57
CA GLN A 645 46.96 -15.18 -6.46
C GLN A 645 45.83 -14.79 -5.49
N ASN A 646 44.58 -15.02 -5.84
CA ASN A 646 43.42 -14.66 -5.03
C ASN A 646 43.18 -15.75 -3.96
N PRO A 647 43.05 -15.42 -2.66
CA PRO A 647 42.71 -16.39 -1.61
C PRO A 647 41.39 -17.15 -1.89
N GLN A 648 40.49 -16.59 -2.72
CA GLN A 648 39.22 -17.20 -3.09
C GLN A 648 39.22 -17.86 -4.47
N ALA A 649 40.39 -18.17 -5.02
CA ALA A 649 40.54 -18.73 -6.35
C ALA A 649 39.66 -19.96 -6.62
N GLN A 650 39.60 -20.89 -5.66
CA GLN A 650 38.75 -22.08 -5.76
C GLN A 650 37.26 -21.76 -5.83
N THR A 651 36.80 -20.78 -5.04
CA THR A 651 35.42 -20.36 -5.01
C THR A 651 35.02 -19.67 -6.30
N ILE A 652 35.88 -18.81 -6.86
CA ILE A 652 35.66 -18.13 -8.16
C ILE A 652 35.58 -19.16 -9.29
N MET A 653 36.50 -20.13 -9.31
CA MET A 653 36.49 -21.17 -10.34
C MET A 653 35.24 -22.06 -10.24
N ALA A 654 34.86 -22.43 -9.02
CA ALA A 654 33.63 -23.20 -8.80
C ALA A 654 32.36 -22.42 -9.24
N ALA A 655 32.28 -21.13 -8.93
CA ALA A 655 31.18 -20.28 -9.34
C ALA A 655 31.07 -20.15 -10.87
N LEU A 656 32.20 -19.95 -11.57
CA LEU A 656 32.22 -19.90 -13.03
C LEU A 656 31.83 -21.25 -13.66
N GLN A 657 32.31 -22.38 -13.08
CA GLN A 657 31.90 -23.70 -13.57
C GLN A 657 30.42 -23.97 -13.35
N ALA A 658 29.87 -23.57 -12.18
CA ALA A 658 28.44 -23.68 -11.91
C ALA A 658 27.62 -22.84 -12.88
N HIS A 659 28.03 -21.59 -13.13
CA HIS A 659 27.36 -20.70 -14.08
C HIS A 659 27.42 -21.22 -15.52
N MET A 660 28.55 -21.74 -15.96
CA MET A 660 28.63 -22.41 -17.27
C MET A 660 27.73 -23.64 -17.34
N ALA A 661 27.58 -24.40 -16.26
CA ALA A 661 26.65 -25.53 -16.21
C ALA A 661 25.18 -25.07 -16.37
N GLU A 662 24.80 -23.91 -15.81
CA GLU A 662 23.48 -23.31 -16.04
C GLU A 662 23.27 -22.99 -17.53
N HIS A 663 24.23 -22.33 -18.18
CA HIS A 663 24.16 -22.06 -19.62
C HIS A 663 24.04 -23.35 -20.44
N VAL A 664 24.79 -24.40 -20.10
CA VAL A 664 24.65 -25.71 -20.75
C VAL A 664 23.27 -26.31 -20.53
N GLY A 665 22.69 -26.13 -19.32
CA GLY A 665 21.33 -26.55 -19.00
C GLY A 665 20.29 -25.88 -19.89
N TYR A 666 20.36 -24.55 -20.02
CA TYR A 666 19.46 -23.79 -20.88
C TYR A 666 19.66 -24.10 -22.37
N MET A 667 20.90 -24.31 -22.83
CA MET A 667 21.17 -24.74 -24.19
C MET A 667 20.56 -26.13 -24.47
N TYR A 668 20.66 -27.05 -23.52
CA TYR A 668 20.02 -28.35 -23.62
C TYR A 668 18.49 -28.23 -23.66
N ARG A 669 17.90 -27.36 -22.84
CA ARG A 669 16.49 -27.05 -22.86
C ARG A 669 16.05 -26.52 -24.22
N GLN A 670 16.76 -25.57 -24.81
CA GLN A 670 16.46 -25.03 -26.16
C GLN A 670 16.53 -26.13 -27.22
N GLN A 671 17.49 -27.06 -27.15
CA GLN A 671 17.57 -28.20 -28.06
C GLN A 671 16.36 -29.14 -27.94
N VAL A 672 15.90 -29.38 -26.70
CA VAL A 672 14.70 -30.19 -26.47
C VAL A 672 13.44 -29.46 -26.97
N GLU A 673 13.30 -28.15 -26.78
CA GLU A 673 12.22 -27.33 -27.32
C GLU A 673 12.17 -27.34 -28.84
N GLN A 674 13.32 -27.23 -29.49
CA GLN A 674 13.45 -27.36 -30.96
C GLN A 674 13.00 -28.74 -31.49
N GLN A 675 13.30 -29.82 -30.73
CA GLN A 675 12.86 -31.17 -31.11
C GLN A 675 11.38 -31.43 -30.83
N LEU A 676 10.81 -30.74 -29.83
CA LEU A 676 9.38 -30.78 -29.52
C LEU A 676 8.55 -29.92 -30.48
N GLY A 677 9.12 -28.86 -31.02
CA GLY A 677 8.42 -27.88 -31.84
C GLY A 677 7.49 -26.95 -31.07
N MET A 678 7.60 -26.91 -29.72
CA MET A 678 6.85 -26.05 -28.82
C MET A 678 7.72 -25.63 -27.64
N PRO A 679 7.52 -24.41 -27.08
CA PRO A 679 8.26 -23.97 -25.92
C PRO A 679 7.84 -24.79 -24.68
N LEU A 680 8.79 -25.03 -23.79
CA LEU A 680 8.53 -25.67 -22.52
C LEU A 680 7.97 -24.63 -21.52
N PRO A 681 7.07 -25.04 -20.62
CA PRO A 681 6.54 -24.14 -19.62
C PRO A 681 7.67 -23.58 -18.73
N PRO A 682 7.50 -22.36 -18.15
CA PRO A 682 8.44 -21.78 -17.21
C PRO A 682 8.72 -22.70 -16.01
N GLU A 683 9.87 -22.59 -15.38
CA GLU A 683 10.27 -23.44 -14.24
C GLU A 683 9.33 -23.32 -13.05
N ASP A 684 8.69 -22.16 -12.86
CA ASP A 684 7.79 -21.87 -11.74
C ASP A 684 6.32 -22.24 -11.99
N GLU A 685 5.96 -22.71 -13.18
CA GLU A 685 4.59 -23.03 -13.52
C GLU A 685 4.17 -24.40 -12.96
N LYS A 686 3.18 -24.40 -12.06
CA LYS A 686 2.60 -25.62 -11.52
C LYS A 686 1.69 -26.26 -12.57
N LEU A 687 2.19 -27.31 -13.21
CA LEU A 687 1.43 -28.09 -14.18
C LEU A 687 0.40 -28.99 -13.48
N SER A 688 -0.72 -29.23 -14.15
CA SER A 688 -1.64 -30.27 -13.67
C SER A 688 -0.99 -31.66 -13.87
N PRO A 689 -1.28 -32.67 -13.00
CA PRO A 689 -0.65 -33.98 -13.06
C PRO A 689 -0.79 -34.69 -14.41
N GLN A 690 -1.89 -34.45 -15.12
CA GLN A 690 -2.15 -35.04 -16.44
C GLN A 690 -1.29 -34.39 -17.52
N VAL A 691 -1.15 -33.08 -17.49
CA VAL A 691 -0.32 -32.32 -18.42
C VAL A 691 1.16 -32.62 -18.18
N GLU A 692 1.58 -32.71 -16.92
CA GLU A 692 2.95 -33.06 -16.53
C GLU A 692 3.32 -34.46 -17.07
N MET A 693 2.47 -35.45 -16.88
CA MET A 693 2.71 -36.81 -17.35
C MET A 693 2.81 -36.89 -18.89
N ALA A 694 1.94 -36.19 -19.60
CA ALA A 694 1.97 -36.16 -21.07
C ALA A 694 3.23 -35.42 -21.58
N LEU A 695 3.57 -34.28 -20.96
CA LEU A 695 4.74 -33.50 -21.31
C LEU A 695 6.04 -34.26 -21.02
N SER A 696 6.14 -34.91 -19.87
CA SER A 696 7.31 -35.76 -19.50
C SER A 696 7.57 -36.88 -20.50
N GLY A 697 6.50 -37.50 -21.01
CA GLY A 697 6.60 -38.53 -22.05
C GLY A 697 7.15 -37.99 -23.38
N MET A 698 6.69 -36.80 -23.80
CA MET A 698 7.16 -36.14 -25.00
C MET A 698 8.62 -35.64 -24.85
N MET A 699 8.95 -35.06 -23.69
CA MET A 699 10.30 -34.61 -23.36
C MET A 699 11.30 -35.76 -23.35
N ALA A 700 10.95 -36.93 -22.80
CA ALA A 700 11.81 -38.12 -22.81
C ALA A 700 12.14 -38.58 -24.24
N GLN A 701 11.17 -38.54 -25.16
CA GLN A 701 11.41 -38.87 -26.58
C GLN A 701 12.31 -37.84 -27.26
N ALA A 702 12.08 -36.53 -27.02
CA ALA A 702 12.90 -35.46 -27.57
C ALA A 702 14.34 -35.54 -27.06
N ALA A 703 14.52 -35.74 -25.73
CA ALA A 703 15.83 -35.92 -25.10
C ALA A 703 16.62 -37.10 -25.70
N ASN A 704 15.97 -38.23 -25.96
CA ASN A 704 16.60 -39.37 -26.63
C ASN A 704 17.06 -39.03 -28.06
N ARG A 705 16.30 -38.24 -28.80
CA ARG A 705 16.73 -37.80 -30.14
C ARG A 705 17.93 -36.84 -30.06
N VAL A 706 17.91 -35.88 -29.11
CA VAL A 706 19.05 -34.98 -28.87
C VAL A 706 20.29 -35.79 -28.50
N LEU A 707 20.16 -36.81 -27.63
CA LEU A 707 21.27 -37.69 -27.24
C LEU A 707 21.82 -38.42 -28.44
N GLN A 708 21.00 -39.00 -29.34
CA GLN A 708 21.44 -39.69 -30.56
C GLN A 708 22.18 -38.73 -31.50
N GLN A 709 21.65 -37.51 -31.65
CA GLN A 709 22.34 -36.49 -32.49
C GLN A 709 23.68 -36.09 -31.90
N SER A 710 23.77 -35.88 -30.58
CA SER A 710 25.02 -35.53 -29.88
C SER A 710 26.05 -36.66 -29.97
N GLN A 711 25.61 -37.91 -29.85
CA GLN A 711 26.48 -39.07 -30.01
C GLN A 711 26.98 -39.22 -31.45
N ALA A 712 26.13 -38.99 -32.47
CA ALA A 712 26.49 -39.01 -33.86
C ALA A 712 27.48 -37.87 -34.20
N ALA A 713 27.26 -36.64 -33.66
CA ALA A 713 28.17 -35.52 -33.84
C ALA A 713 29.54 -35.77 -33.17
N ALA A 714 29.56 -36.33 -31.95
CA ALA A 714 30.79 -36.69 -31.24
C ALA A 714 31.55 -37.78 -31.99
N ALA A 715 30.87 -38.77 -32.54
CA ALA A 715 31.48 -39.82 -33.36
C ALA A 715 32.08 -39.25 -34.66
N GLN A 716 31.39 -38.28 -35.29
CA GLN A 716 31.94 -37.60 -36.48
C GLN A 716 33.16 -36.74 -36.15
N GLN A 717 33.16 -36.02 -35.00
CA GLN A 717 34.32 -35.26 -34.57
C GLN A 717 35.51 -36.15 -34.24
N GLN A 718 35.28 -37.28 -33.57
CA GLN A 718 36.35 -38.26 -33.28
C GLN A 718 36.89 -38.86 -34.61
N ALA A 719 36.01 -39.13 -35.57
CA ALA A 719 36.47 -39.63 -36.89
C ALA A 719 37.25 -38.56 -37.65
N GLN A 720 36.88 -37.27 -37.55
CA GLN A 720 37.64 -36.17 -38.19
C GLN A 720 38.96 -35.92 -37.47
N GLN A 721 39.03 -36.01 -36.12
CA GLN A 721 40.27 -35.89 -35.37
C GLN A 721 41.21 -37.04 -35.66
N GLN A 722 40.70 -38.30 -35.75
CA GLN A 722 41.47 -39.45 -36.15
C GLN A 722 41.95 -39.35 -37.60
N ALA A 723 41.20 -38.71 -38.50
CA ALA A 723 41.64 -38.49 -39.87
C ALA A 723 42.73 -37.39 -40.00
N GLN A 724 42.83 -36.48 -39.02
CA GLN A 724 43.85 -35.41 -38.99
C GLN A 724 45.07 -35.74 -38.14
N ASP A 725 45.12 -36.95 -37.52
CA ASP A 725 46.24 -37.34 -36.70
C ASP A 725 47.47 -37.62 -37.64
N PRO A 726 48.59 -36.89 -37.49
CA PRO A 726 49.78 -37.06 -38.33
C PRO A 726 50.33 -38.48 -38.30
N VAL A 727 50.10 -39.23 -37.25
CA VAL A 727 50.52 -40.64 -37.14
C VAL A 727 49.70 -41.55 -38.03
N ILE A 728 48.38 -41.29 -38.15
CA ILE A 728 47.54 -42.05 -39.07
C ILE A 728 47.79 -41.69 -40.55
N GLN A 729 48.10 -40.42 -40.83
CA GLN A 729 48.54 -40.02 -42.17
C GLN A 729 49.89 -40.66 -42.56
N MET A 730 50.85 -40.75 -41.66
CA MET A 730 52.08 -41.47 -41.88
C MET A 730 51.90 -42.99 -42.10
N GLN A 731 51.02 -43.61 -41.30
CA GLN A 731 50.64 -45.02 -41.48
C GLN A 731 49.89 -45.26 -42.79
N GLN A 732 49.04 -44.35 -43.22
CA GLN A 732 48.39 -44.46 -44.52
C GLN A 732 49.38 -44.26 -45.73
N GLN A 733 50.35 -43.37 -45.56
CA GLN A 733 51.44 -43.22 -46.56
C GLN A 733 52.34 -44.48 -46.55
N GLU A 734 52.67 -45.04 -45.43
CA GLU A 734 53.42 -46.29 -45.28
C GLU A 734 52.67 -47.50 -45.85
N LEU A 735 51.36 -47.55 -45.66
CA LEU A 735 50.45 -48.55 -46.27
C LEU A 735 50.38 -48.39 -47.82
N ALA A 736 50.32 -47.15 -48.29
CA ALA A 736 50.33 -46.88 -49.76
C ALA A 736 51.63 -47.27 -50.39
N ILE A 737 52.78 -46.99 -49.72
CA ILE A 737 54.13 -47.42 -50.17
C ILE A 737 54.20 -48.94 -50.08
N ARG A 738 53.73 -49.62 -49.09
CA ARG A 738 53.70 -51.10 -49.04
C ARG A 738 52.78 -51.73 -50.11
N GLN A 739 51.66 -51.05 -50.41
CA GLN A 739 50.81 -51.55 -51.54
C GLN A 739 51.51 -51.45 -52.90
N GLN A 740 52.31 -50.42 -53.09
CA GLN A 740 53.15 -50.31 -54.33
C GLN A 740 54.22 -51.38 -54.26
N GLU A 741 54.90 -51.69 -53.17
CA GLU A 741 55.88 -52.80 -53.08
C GLU A 741 55.20 -54.18 -53.25
N VAL A 742 53.98 -54.37 -52.80
CA VAL A 742 53.21 -55.61 -52.97
C VAL A 742 52.77 -55.79 -54.43
N GLN A 743 52.42 -54.72 -55.14
CA GLN A 743 52.15 -54.80 -56.62
C GLN A 743 53.34 -55.11 -57.43
N LEU A 744 54.56 -54.67 -57.03
CA LEU A 744 55.84 -55.07 -57.73
C LEU A 744 56.31 -56.48 -57.40
N LYS A 745 55.90 -57.04 -56.20
CA LYS A 745 56.14 -58.46 -55.83
C LYS A 745 55.07 -59.40 -56.38
N GLY A 746 53.89 -58.92 -56.68
CA GLY A 746 52.77 -59.72 -57.19
C GLY A 746 53.02 -60.26 -58.66
N GLN A 747 53.85 -59.62 -59.41
CA GLN A 747 54.23 -60.12 -60.76
C GLN A 747 55.34 -61.20 -60.75
N LYS A 748 55.87 -61.61 -59.58
CA LYS A 748 56.84 -62.67 -59.42
C LYS A 748 56.35 -63.95 -58.78
N GLN A 749 55.09 -63.94 -58.22
CA GLN A 749 54.57 -65.06 -57.48
C GLN A 749 53.35 -65.78 -58.05
N GLU A 750 53.01 -65.60 -59.32
CA GLU A 750 51.96 -66.45 -59.92
C GLU A 750 52.37 -67.90 -60.17
N GLY A 751 53.64 -68.23 -59.86
CA GLY A 751 54.16 -69.61 -59.99
C GLY A 751 54.13 -70.47 -58.72
N GLU A 752 53.98 -69.88 -57.49
CA GLU A 752 54.04 -70.57 -56.20
C GLU A 752 52.73 -70.80 -55.51
N MET A 753 51.64 -70.22 -55.99
CA MET A 753 50.32 -70.27 -55.25
C MET A 753 49.53 -71.51 -55.56
N ALA A 754 49.87 -72.37 -56.47
CA ALA A 754 49.14 -73.63 -56.68
C ALA A 754 49.43 -74.72 -55.58
N ILE A 755 50.56 -74.63 -54.90
CA ILE A 755 50.93 -75.59 -53.78
C ILE A 755 50.47 -75.15 -52.39
N ALA A 756 50.21 -73.88 -52.19
CA ALA A 756 49.80 -73.39 -50.87
C ALA A 756 48.25 -73.53 -50.62
N ALA A 757 47.46 -73.68 -51.70
CA ALA A 757 45.99 -73.79 -51.57
C ALA A 757 45.51 -75.17 -50.97
N ALA A 758 46.35 -76.17 -51.09
CA ALA A 758 46.03 -77.51 -50.49
C ALA A 758 46.33 -77.60 -48.98
N LYS A 759 47.26 -76.79 -48.48
CA LYS A 759 47.58 -76.72 -47.05
C LYS A 759 46.58 -75.88 -46.29
N LEU A 760 45.98 -74.90 -46.83
CA LEU A 760 45.01 -73.95 -46.14
C LEU A 760 43.64 -74.57 -45.89
N ALA A 761 43.28 -75.60 -46.67
CA ALA A 761 41.98 -76.30 -46.44
C ALA A 761 42.04 -77.18 -45.20
N LEU A 762 43.17 -77.70 -44.78
CA LEU A 762 43.34 -78.54 -43.56
C LEU A 762 43.41 -77.72 -42.27
N ASP A 763 43.96 -76.48 -42.34
CA ASP A 763 44.02 -75.61 -41.16
C ASP A 763 42.68 -74.90 -40.84
N LYS A 764 41.79 -74.69 -41.80
CA LYS A 764 40.45 -74.13 -41.53
C LYS A 764 39.56 -75.08 -40.73
N GLU A 765 39.65 -76.38 -40.90
CA GLU A 765 38.89 -77.33 -40.10
C GLU A 765 39.33 -77.40 -38.62
N ARG A 766 40.64 -77.16 -38.41
CA ARG A 766 41.20 -77.17 -37.06
C ARG A 766 40.84 -75.93 -36.24
N ILE A 767 40.82 -74.77 -36.89
CA ILE A 767 40.42 -73.47 -36.25
C ILE A 767 38.94 -73.44 -35.97
N ALA A 768 38.06 -74.00 -36.79
CA ALA A 768 36.64 -74.15 -36.53
C ALA A 768 36.30 -75.05 -35.31
N GLY A 769 37.12 -76.02 -35.06
CA GLY A 769 37.03 -76.90 -33.86
C GLY A 769 37.34 -76.14 -32.59
N ASP A 770 38.45 -75.38 -32.56
CA ASP A 770 38.92 -74.63 -31.42
C ASP A 770 38.01 -73.44 -31.05
N MET A 771 37.39 -72.78 -32.06
CA MET A 771 36.41 -71.71 -31.81
C MET A 771 35.11 -72.21 -31.17
N LYS A 772 34.65 -73.45 -31.51
CA LYS A 772 33.48 -74.06 -30.81
C LYS A 772 33.77 -74.39 -29.36
N LEU A 773 34.99 -74.81 -29.01
CA LEU A 773 35.38 -75.13 -27.64
C LEU A 773 35.49 -73.90 -26.76
N ASN A 774 36.01 -72.77 -27.34
CA ASN A 774 36.10 -71.52 -26.62
C ASN A 774 34.76 -70.81 -26.39
N ALA A 775 33.83 -70.91 -27.38
CA ALA A 775 32.48 -70.41 -27.20
C ALA A 775 31.67 -71.18 -26.12
N MET A 776 31.93 -72.48 -25.96
CA MET A 776 31.33 -73.25 -24.85
C MET A 776 31.86 -72.86 -23.50
N LYS A 777 33.19 -72.58 -23.38
CA LYS A 777 33.78 -72.13 -22.11
C LYS A 777 33.27 -70.73 -21.67
N VAL A 778 33.15 -69.77 -22.60
CA VAL A 778 32.60 -68.40 -22.31
C VAL A 778 31.14 -68.47 -21.93
N GLY A 779 30.36 -69.36 -22.54
CA GLY A 779 28.95 -69.58 -22.18
C GLY A 779 28.75 -70.19 -20.78
N VAL A 780 29.65 -70.99 -20.28
CA VAL A 780 29.61 -71.54 -18.92
C VAL A 780 30.04 -70.47 -17.89
N ASP A 781 31.04 -69.65 -18.21
CA ASP A 781 31.46 -68.52 -17.33
C ASP A 781 30.42 -67.43 -17.17
N ILE A 782 29.66 -67.09 -18.24
CA ILE A 782 28.56 -66.14 -18.15
C ILE A 782 27.38 -66.69 -17.28
N ARG A 783 27.05 -67.94 -17.40
CA ARG A 783 26.03 -68.59 -16.55
C ARG A 783 26.45 -68.69 -15.06
N ALA A 784 27.74 -68.90 -14.79
CA ALA A 784 28.24 -68.88 -13.43
C ALA A 784 28.24 -67.52 -12.79
N ARG A 785 28.55 -66.45 -13.55
CA ARG A 785 28.49 -65.06 -13.08
C ARG A 785 27.05 -64.58 -12.85
N ASN A 786 26.13 -64.94 -13.75
CA ASN A 786 24.71 -64.59 -13.56
C ASN A 786 24.09 -65.25 -12.31
N HIS A 787 24.44 -66.55 -12.04
CA HIS A 787 23.98 -67.24 -10.86
C HIS A 787 24.55 -66.67 -9.56
N GLN A 788 25.78 -66.09 -9.60
CA GLN A 788 26.40 -65.38 -8.48
C GLN A 788 25.76 -64.01 -8.24
N ALA A 789 25.37 -63.28 -9.27
CA ALA A 789 24.68 -62.03 -9.17
C ALA A 789 23.25 -62.17 -8.59
N GLU A 790 22.46 -63.15 -9.07
CA GLU A 790 21.14 -63.46 -8.52
C GLU A 790 21.16 -63.91 -7.08
N SER A 791 22.21 -64.65 -6.66
CA SER A 791 22.41 -65.08 -5.25
C SER A 791 22.76 -63.86 -4.34
N GLN A 792 23.50 -62.86 -4.85
CA GLN A 792 23.81 -61.63 -4.10
C GLN A 792 22.62 -60.69 -3.97
N GLU A 793 21.78 -60.54 -5.01
CA GLU A 793 20.53 -59.78 -4.95
C GLU A 793 19.53 -60.37 -3.97
N GLN A 794 19.36 -61.71 -3.95
CA GLN A 794 18.48 -62.37 -2.99
C GLN A 794 18.96 -62.20 -1.54
N GLN A 795 20.31 -62.18 -1.27
CA GLN A 795 20.83 -61.94 0.05
C GLN A 795 20.71 -60.45 0.48
N ALA A 796 20.82 -59.52 -0.45
CA ALA A 796 20.58 -58.12 -0.19
C ALA A 796 19.12 -57.79 0.10
N GLY A 797 18.19 -58.39 -0.66
CA GLY A 797 16.76 -58.27 -0.42
C GLY A 797 16.31 -58.84 0.93
N ALA A 798 16.88 -59.98 1.34
CA ALA A 798 16.61 -60.55 2.66
C ALA A 798 17.10 -59.71 3.83
N LYS A 799 18.26 -59.04 3.69
CA LYS A 799 18.79 -58.11 4.72
C LYS A 799 17.95 -56.89 4.87
N LEU A 800 17.51 -56.28 3.77
CA LEU A 800 16.58 -55.11 3.77
C LEU A 800 15.23 -55.46 4.38
N GLY A 801 14.70 -56.63 4.12
CA GLY A 801 13.44 -57.11 4.69
C GLY A 801 13.51 -57.35 6.22
N ILE A 802 14.64 -57.76 6.73
CA ILE A 802 14.86 -57.98 8.17
C ILE A 802 15.07 -56.63 8.90
N GLU A 803 15.71 -55.65 8.27
CA GLU A 803 15.85 -54.27 8.84
C GLU A 803 14.51 -53.55 8.86
N ALA A 804 13.69 -53.65 7.81
CA ALA A 804 12.38 -53.07 7.79
C ALA A 804 11.44 -53.65 8.83
N ALA A 805 11.55 -54.98 9.07
CA ALA A 805 10.78 -55.66 10.13
C ALA A 805 11.19 -55.23 11.52
N LYS A 806 12.49 -55.02 11.76
CA LYS A 806 13.02 -54.53 13.03
C LYS A 806 12.55 -53.08 13.31
N HIS A 807 12.61 -52.22 12.32
CA HIS A 807 12.15 -50.85 12.47
C HIS A 807 10.63 -50.71 12.73
N LYS A 808 9.86 -51.60 12.13
CA LYS A 808 8.39 -51.69 12.38
C LYS A 808 8.09 -52.19 13.81
N ALA A 809 8.84 -53.15 14.28
CA ALA A 809 8.69 -53.66 15.65
C ALA A 809 9.11 -52.63 16.73
N GLU A 810 10.15 -51.82 16.47
CA GLU A 810 10.55 -50.73 17.34
C GLU A 810 9.50 -49.62 17.40
N LEU A 811 8.88 -49.26 16.26
CA LEU A 811 7.84 -48.23 16.18
C LEU A 811 6.57 -48.71 16.94
N ASP A 812 6.20 -49.98 16.85
CA ASP A 812 5.07 -50.53 17.56
C ASP A 812 5.34 -50.64 19.09
N MET A 813 6.56 -50.88 19.50
CA MET A 813 6.95 -50.86 20.91
C MET A 813 6.90 -49.40 21.47
N GLN A 814 7.36 -48.41 20.72
CA GLN A 814 7.26 -47.02 21.12
C GLN A 814 5.79 -46.53 21.25
N LYS A 815 4.94 -46.93 20.33
CA LYS A 815 3.51 -46.63 20.42
C LYS A 815 2.84 -47.29 21.65
N ARG A 816 3.21 -48.50 21.99
CA ARG A 816 2.70 -49.17 23.21
C ARG A 816 3.22 -48.48 24.49
N GLN A 817 4.46 -48.00 24.52
CA GLN A 817 4.99 -47.26 25.65
C GLN A 817 4.33 -45.90 25.83
N ALA A 818 4.07 -45.18 24.72
CA ALA A 818 3.33 -43.91 24.77
C ALA A 818 1.87 -44.10 25.26
N MET A 819 1.22 -45.19 24.85
CA MET A 819 -0.13 -45.51 25.28
C MET A 819 -0.17 -45.90 26.78
N LEU A 820 0.84 -46.57 27.29
CA LEU A 820 0.97 -46.91 28.71
C LEU A 820 1.23 -45.66 29.59
N GLN A 821 2.04 -44.72 29.08
CA GLN A 821 2.25 -43.46 29.76
C GLN A 821 0.99 -42.61 29.82
N HIS A 822 0.19 -42.61 28.73
CA HIS A 822 -1.12 -41.92 28.70
C HIS A 822 -2.14 -42.53 29.68
N ILE A 823 -2.15 -43.85 29.83
CA ILE A 823 -3.01 -44.54 30.80
C ILE A 823 -2.55 -44.29 32.25
N GLN A 824 -1.24 -44.14 32.48
CA GLN A 824 -0.72 -43.77 33.82
C GLN A 824 -1.01 -42.31 34.18
N GLN A 825 -1.09 -41.38 33.22
CA GLN A 825 -1.51 -40.03 33.41
C GLN A 825 -3.01 -39.94 33.75
N PHE A 826 -3.86 -40.69 33.08
CA PHE A 826 -5.31 -40.75 33.35
C PHE A 826 -5.66 -41.32 34.74
N LYS A 827 -4.79 -42.19 35.30
CA LYS A 827 -5.00 -42.74 36.66
C LYS A 827 -4.50 -41.77 37.80
N ARG A 828 -3.81 -40.70 37.47
CA ARG A 828 -3.39 -39.68 38.44
C ARG A 828 -4.41 -38.54 38.63
N ASP A 829 -5.33 -38.38 37.69
CA ASP A 829 -6.32 -37.30 37.74
C ASP A 829 -7.68 -37.69 38.40
N GLU A 830 -7.81 -38.93 38.89
CA GLU A 830 -9.02 -39.43 39.57
C GLU A 830 -8.86 -39.61 41.11
N THR A 831 -8.15 -38.68 41.73
CA THR A 831 -8.24 -38.60 43.22
C THR A 831 -9.00 -37.31 43.61
N PRO A 832 -10.14 -37.45 44.31
CA PRO A 832 -10.91 -36.26 44.71
C PRO A 832 -10.18 -35.48 45.81
N PRO A 833 -10.32 -34.14 45.84
CA PRO A 833 -9.69 -33.33 46.89
C PRO A 833 -10.37 -33.53 48.24
N GLU A 834 -9.58 -33.87 49.21
CA GLU A 834 -9.99 -33.80 50.64
C GLU A 834 -10.39 -32.39 51.03
N GLN A 835 -11.53 -32.29 51.65
CA GLN A 835 -12.02 -31.04 52.31
C GLN A 835 -11.16 -30.72 53.52
N PRO A 836 -10.80 -29.46 53.75
CA PRO A 836 -10.19 -29.07 55.03
C PRO A 836 -11.26 -29.00 56.12
N LYS A 837 -10.99 -29.65 57.23
CA LYS A 837 -11.67 -29.46 58.53
C LYS A 837 -11.04 -28.24 59.18
N GLU A 838 -11.94 -27.31 59.59
CA GLU A 838 -11.79 -26.25 60.57
C GLU A 838 -10.70 -25.21 60.39
#